data_fc34687837a0cb70d30a693d704fd97b
#
_entry.id   fc34687837a0cb70d30a693d704fd97b
#
_cell.length_a   1.000
_cell.length_b   1.000
_cell.length_c   1.000
_cell.angle_alpha   90.00
_cell.angle_beta   90.00
_cell.angle_gamma   90.00
#
_symmetry.space_group_name_H-M   'P 1'
#
loop_
_entity.id
_entity.type
_entity.pdbx_description
1 polymer ?
#
loop_
_entity_poly.entity_id
_entity_poly.type
_entity_poly.pdbx_seq_one_letter_code
_entity_poly.pdbx_strand_id
1 'polypeptide(L)'
;MKRYLLCLVFLLLAGIGQIEAKDGIPFFVNYSPAVYHAHNRNFDIVSDDSGRVYVANFEGVLYYDQTEWHTIHAPGVFRITKLFKDNRGRIWVGGYNLFGYLTSGGNGELELQMVFSKNNKGFLGEVTDIGEKDGKIYVTTSLGDADIQDDSMDGFIVNQDKSDDIRYYKEALVNKRLTLENGSVLLATAGNGFVMLDKEGNEVYALTEQNGLCNNNVNGIYADSSGYVWGATDNGLFLVNIHTAYTYFRSNEGLSGEVQSICHTADGLYVGTLQGLFYKEGDVFEPIRAIQHACWQLQQDAAGNVYASTAGGLYAVYGRQARQITDSHTLSAYVCGDGTYYTGEVDGVYQVRQGERKQLNIIEKATYFYVDDDKTLWVRNIYGQVFRCEGDYSGYVILAPENAKGEKDSFNNTLFVQNGIIFVLSHVGLFKWDKAGKKLVEVADRSLWSSDIQYPQFVYPEPGRRVWGTNNDGKNLHIYTKKQGMEEINALLRPIHDLTIGTMETDGDDVWLGGNFGLIHWDMAMKEPDYAKKSHVYLRRIVIDNDSVVWGGFDEGDRLGVTLPFKELSFNSGIRDIKVYFSSDLFSVLGATEYRYRLDAGDEWSDWSTETSARFANPRSGRYTFQVMARDRYGRTTESLTLPLTVRYPVYVRWYSIVLYIVALSLLILFLIRWRMRRLLAEKMRLEHIVEERTSQIRNQKDEIEEKSKKLEVALDDLSKAQYQLIRQEKMATVGTLTKGLVDRILNPMNYVNNFSHMSIGLVKDIKDNLDDDQENMTSDIYEDSVDALDMLNTNLKKIEEHGLNTTRILKAMEEMLKDRSVNPTLINLASICRKNIEMLHAYYAEDIAECHIRIESPDKEAMVVAEVDAEQFSKVVMSMLANSMYALRKKRQQGKAFEPLIRLRVFIDADSSQAKVSIYDNGVGIESSIIDKVFDPFFTTKTTAEAVGVGMYLSREIILNHGGDITIQSVKNEYTEFVISVPVHHPENGKKNDADEKREENN
;
A
#
# COMPACT_ATOMS: atom_id res chain seq x y z
N MET A 1 -33.00 -2.53 -58.21
CA MET A 1 -31.61 -2.25 -57.89
C MET A 1 -31.37 -0.84 -57.35
N LYS A 2 -31.78 0.25 -58.04
CA LYS A 2 -31.58 1.62 -57.52
C LYS A 2 -32.26 1.93 -56.15
N ARG A 3 -33.46 1.35 -55.91
CA ARG A 3 -34.12 1.54 -54.58
C ARG A 3 -33.47 0.78 -53.44
N TYR A 4 -32.86 -0.37 -53.67
CA TYR A 4 -32.13 -1.11 -52.66
C TYR A 4 -30.77 -0.49 -52.36
N LEU A 5 -30.16 0.17 -53.32
CA LEU A 5 -28.90 0.88 -53.14
C LEU A 5 -29.14 2.16 -52.28
N LEU A 6 -30.28 2.83 -52.49
CA LEU A 6 -30.66 4.00 -51.65
C LEU A 6 -30.96 3.62 -50.20
N CYS A 7 -31.66 2.47 -49.99
CA CYS A 7 -31.85 1.97 -48.62
C CYS A 7 -30.55 1.49 -47.96
N LEU A 8 -29.64 0.93 -48.70
CA LEU A 8 -28.34 0.54 -48.14
C LEU A 8 -27.47 1.74 -47.82
N VAL A 9 -27.55 2.80 -48.64
CA VAL A 9 -26.86 4.08 -48.34
C VAL A 9 -27.50 4.79 -47.15
N PHE A 10 -28.81 4.72 -46.99
CA PHE A 10 -29.51 5.24 -45.80
C PHE A 10 -29.21 4.41 -44.55
N LEU A 11 -29.04 3.09 -44.66
CA LEU A 11 -28.63 2.23 -43.53
C LEU A 11 -27.12 2.39 -43.18
N LEU A 12 -26.30 2.72 -44.18
CA LEU A 12 -24.88 3.06 -43.94
C LEU A 12 -24.71 4.47 -43.35
N LEU A 13 -25.63 5.40 -43.65
CA LEU A 13 -25.64 6.74 -43.08
C LEU A 13 -26.27 6.78 -41.66
N ALA A 14 -27.10 5.79 -41.30
CA ALA A 14 -27.67 5.66 -39.97
C ALA A 14 -26.71 5.04 -38.93
N GLY A 15 -25.51 4.59 -39.38
CA GLY A 15 -24.45 4.03 -38.52
C GLY A 15 -23.35 5.02 -38.14
N ILE A 16 -23.46 6.28 -38.60
CA ILE A 16 -22.60 7.36 -38.09
C ILE A 16 -23.29 7.87 -36.83
N GLY A 17 -22.88 7.41 -35.68
CA GLY A 17 -23.38 7.89 -34.40
C GLY A 17 -23.34 9.42 -34.42
N GLN A 18 -24.49 10.04 -34.29
CA GLN A 18 -24.56 11.45 -33.93
C GLN A 18 -23.84 11.58 -32.61
N ILE A 19 -22.84 12.42 -32.56
CA ILE A 19 -22.32 12.91 -31.28
C ILE A 19 -23.45 13.84 -30.80
N GLU A 20 -24.37 13.31 -30.01
CA GLU A 20 -25.25 14.11 -29.20
C GLU A 20 -24.38 14.91 -28.23
N ALA A 21 -24.75 16.18 -27.99
CA ALA A 21 -24.11 16.99 -26.97
C ALA A 21 -24.06 16.18 -25.69
N LYS A 22 -22.89 15.97 -25.12
CA LYS A 22 -22.71 15.16 -23.92
C LYS A 22 -23.38 15.88 -22.75
N ASP A 23 -24.22 15.17 -22.02
CA ASP A 23 -24.72 15.62 -20.74
C ASP A 23 -23.61 15.69 -19.72
N GLY A 24 -23.25 16.91 -19.27
CA GLY A 24 -22.22 17.14 -18.27
C GLY A 24 -20.79 17.28 -18.82
N ILE A 25 -19.85 17.36 -17.92
CA ILE A 25 -18.44 17.63 -18.18
C ILE A 25 -17.63 16.35 -18.08
N PRO A 26 -16.75 16.05 -19.05
CA PRO A 26 -15.85 14.90 -18.96
C PRO A 26 -14.89 15.05 -17.78
N PHE A 27 -14.46 13.95 -17.20
CA PHE A 27 -13.41 13.96 -16.17
C PHE A 27 -12.10 14.46 -16.73
N PHE A 28 -11.43 15.31 -15.97
CA PHE A 28 -10.11 15.82 -16.29
C PHE A 28 -9.26 15.95 -15.03
N VAL A 29 -7.95 15.99 -15.21
CA VAL A 29 -6.95 16.13 -14.15
C VAL A 29 -6.13 17.37 -14.44
N ASN A 30 -5.90 18.19 -13.41
CA ASN A 30 -4.97 19.32 -13.47
C ASN A 30 -3.64 18.92 -12.84
N TYR A 31 -2.55 19.34 -13.48
CA TYR A 31 -1.20 19.23 -12.97
C TYR A 31 -0.72 20.63 -12.63
N SER A 32 -0.63 20.92 -11.33
CA SER A 32 -0.16 22.22 -10.85
C SER A 32 1.37 22.35 -10.96
N PRO A 33 1.93 23.55 -10.93
CA PRO A 33 3.37 23.78 -10.89
C PRO A 33 4.09 23.03 -9.76
N ALA A 34 3.41 22.81 -8.64
CA ALA A 34 3.93 22.03 -7.52
C ALA A 34 4.14 20.55 -7.86
N VAL A 35 3.39 20.01 -8.83
CA VAL A 35 3.49 18.61 -9.28
C VAL A 35 4.64 18.43 -10.26
N TYR A 36 4.82 19.35 -11.21
CA TYR A 36 5.88 19.23 -12.20
C TYR A 36 7.15 20.05 -11.86
N HIS A 37 7.17 20.72 -10.70
CA HIS A 37 8.34 21.42 -10.14
C HIS A 37 9.03 22.41 -11.08
N ALA A 38 8.24 23.18 -11.85
CA ALA A 38 8.75 24.17 -12.76
C ALA A 38 7.81 25.40 -12.83
N HIS A 39 8.13 26.37 -13.69
CA HIS A 39 7.35 27.60 -13.83
C HIS A 39 5.90 27.29 -14.21
N ASN A 40 4.96 28.11 -13.71
CA ASN A 40 3.53 27.92 -13.93
C ASN A 40 3.10 28.04 -15.40
N ARG A 41 3.82 28.82 -16.21
CA ARG A 41 3.43 29.12 -17.58
C ARG A 41 3.94 28.10 -18.58
N ASN A 42 3.00 27.50 -19.32
CA ASN A 42 3.26 26.51 -20.35
C ASN A 42 2.69 27.03 -21.68
N PHE A 43 3.43 26.85 -22.78
CA PHE A 43 3.14 27.48 -24.06
C PHE A 43 2.65 26.48 -25.12
N ASP A 44 3.22 25.30 -25.18
CA ASP A 44 2.84 24.26 -26.15
C ASP A 44 3.06 22.89 -25.56
N ILE A 45 2.51 21.87 -26.19
CA ILE A 45 2.54 20.50 -25.71
C ILE A 45 2.48 19.52 -26.88
N VAL A 46 3.30 18.45 -26.81
CA VAL A 46 3.32 17.35 -27.78
C VAL A 46 3.62 16.04 -27.05
N SER A 47 3.40 14.91 -27.73
CA SER A 47 3.75 13.58 -27.17
C SER A 47 4.54 12.77 -28.18
N ASP A 48 5.39 11.87 -27.68
CA ASP A 48 6.07 10.87 -28.52
C ASP A 48 5.20 9.61 -28.70
N ASP A 49 5.71 8.65 -29.46
CA ASP A 49 5.00 7.40 -29.74
C ASP A 49 4.95 6.44 -28.53
N SER A 50 5.68 6.72 -27.47
CA SER A 50 5.72 5.94 -26.24
C SER A 50 4.80 6.51 -25.15
N GLY A 51 4.02 7.55 -25.47
CA GLY A 51 3.13 8.22 -24.51
C GLY A 51 3.84 9.14 -23.54
N ARG A 52 5.10 9.53 -23.77
CA ARG A 52 5.73 10.63 -23.02
C ARG A 52 5.23 11.95 -23.55
N VAL A 53 4.96 12.87 -22.64
CA VAL A 53 4.43 14.20 -22.97
C VAL A 53 5.53 15.23 -22.74
N TYR A 54 5.72 16.10 -23.72
CA TYR A 54 6.71 17.18 -23.69
C TYR A 54 5.98 18.52 -23.67
N VAL A 55 6.42 19.43 -22.82
CA VAL A 55 5.78 20.72 -22.60
C VAL A 55 6.79 21.84 -22.78
N ALA A 56 6.46 22.80 -23.59
CA ALA A 56 7.18 24.08 -23.69
C ALA A 56 6.87 24.90 -22.44
N ASN A 57 7.84 25.05 -21.56
CA ASN A 57 7.69 25.79 -20.31
C ASN A 57 8.63 27.02 -20.29
N PHE A 58 8.35 27.94 -19.39
CA PHE A 58 9.18 29.14 -19.22
C PHE A 58 10.61 28.81 -18.77
N GLU A 59 10.82 27.72 -18.02
CA GLU A 59 12.14 27.31 -17.53
C GLU A 59 12.89 26.35 -18.47
N GLY A 60 12.21 25.76 -19.46
CA GLY A 60 12.81 24.80 -20.37
C GLY A 60 11.79 23.88 -21.02
N VAL A 61 12.21 22.69 -21.38
CA VAL A 61 11.31 21.63 -21.82
C VAL A 61 11.02 20.70 -20.64
N LEU A 62 9.77 20.64 -20.22
CA LEU A 62 9.34 19.62 -19.29
C LEU A 62 9.01 18.36 -20.07
N TYR A 63 9.26 17.20 -19.50
CA TYR A 63 8.65 15.98 -20.00
C TYR A 63 8.14 15.11 -18.87
N TYR A 64 7.03 14.45 -19.15
CA TYR A 64 6.37 13.49 -18.25
C TYR A 64 6.42 12.12 -18.89
N ASP A 65 7.06 11.18 -18.24
CA ASP A 65 7.20 9.80 -18.70
C ASP A 65 6.17 8.85 -18.07
N GLN A 66 5.16 9.41 -17.42
CA GLN A 66 4.13 8.76 -16.60
C GLN A 66 4.66 8.11 -15.32
N THR A 67 5.91 8.29 -14.98
CA THR A 67 6.48 7.95 -13.66
C THR A 67 6.80 9.22 -12.88
N GLU A 68 7.53 10.14 -13.51
CA GLU A 68 8.02 11.38 -12.89
C GLU A 68 8.03 12.51 -13.92
N TRP A 69 8.02 13.76 -13.43
CA TRP A 69 8.25 14.96 -14.23
C TRP A 69 9.73 15.29 -14.26
N HIS A 70 10.23 15.65 -15.43
CA HIS A 70 11.62 16.03 -15.66
C HIS A 70 11.69 17.36 -16.36
N THR A 71 12.76 18.13 -16.09
CA THR A 71 13.00 19.43 -16.72
C THR A 71 14.33 19.43 -17.45
N ILE A 72 14.31 19.74 -18.74
CA ILE A 72 15.50 19.97 -19.55
C ILE A 72 15.69 21.49 -19.62
N HIS A 73 16.65 21.99 -18.87
CA HIS A 73 16.94 23.40 -18.86
C HIS A 73 17.68 23.81 -20.13
N ALA A 74 17.25 24.91 -20.75
CA ALA A 74 17.92 25.50 -21.90
C ALA A 74 18.90 26.59 -21.44
N PRO A 75 20.22 26.38 -21.50
CA PRO A 75 21.20 27.33 -20.99
C PRO A 75 21.10 28.69 -21.66
N GLY A 76 20.91 29.77 -20.89
CA GLY A 76 20.86 31.14 -21.37
C GLY A 76 19.58 31.51 -22.13
N VAL A 77 18.54 30.72 -22.03
CA VAL A 77 17.24 30.96 -22.66
C VAL A 77 16.18 31.14 -21.59
N PHE A 78 15.30 32.11 -21.77
CA PHE A 78 14.31 32.49 -20.77
C PHE A 78 12.96 31.76 -20.93
N ARG A 79 12.67 31.22 -22.11
CA ARG A 79 11.42 30.51 -22.34
C ARG A 79 11.46 29.64 -23.61
N ILE A 80 10.83 28.52 -23.56
CA ILE A 80 10.47 27.69 -24.71
C ILE A 80 9.03 27.99 -25.05
N THR A 81 8.73 28.22 -26.33
CA THR A 81 7.41 28.67 -26.78
C THR A 81 6.71 27.67 -27.71
N LYS A 82 7.48 26.84 -28.43
CA LYS A 82 6.93 25.87 -29.37
C LYS A 82 7.65 24.53 -29.31
N LEU A 83 6.86 23.49 -29.48
CA LEU A 83 7.32 22.12 -29.68
C LEU A 83 6.67 21.53 -30.95
N PHE A 84 7.42 20.74 -31.69
CA PHE A 84 6.92 20.07 -32.87
C PHE A 84 7.54 18.66 -32.99
N LYS A 85 6.71 17.66 -33.20
CA LYS A 85 7.14 16.30 -33.51
C LYS A 85 7.13 16.09 -35.01
N ASP A 86 8.28 15.80 -35.60
CA ASP A 86 8.39 15.51 -37.01
C ASP A 86 8.00 14.06 -37.37
N ASN A 87 7.88 13.77 -38.65
CA ASN A 87 7.53 12.43 -39.16
C ASN A 87 8.57 11.35 -38.82
N ARG A 88 9.75 11.72 -38.32
CA ARG A 88 10.82 10.81 -37.88
C ARG A 88 10.74 10.56 -36.37
N GLY A 89 9.81 11.21 -35.65
CA GLY A 89 9.66 11.10 -34.20
C GLY A 89 10.60 12.02 -33.41
N ARG A 90 11.32 12.95 -34.06
CA ARG A 90 12.18 13.93 -33.41
C ARG A 90 11.32 15.05 -32.83
N ILE A 91 11.62 15.49 -31.60
CA ILE A 91 10.95 16.63 -30.98
C ILE A 91 11.78 17.89 -31.18
N TRP A 92 11.26 18.81 -31.97
CA TRP A 92 11.84 20.11 -32.21
C TRP A 92 11.40 21.09 -31.15
N VAL A 93 12.30 21.99 -30.77
CA VAL A 93 12.15 22.94 -29.67
C VAL A 93 12.44 24.35 -30.18
N GLY A 94 11.45 25.20 -30.03
CA GLY A 94 11.56 26.61 -30.35
C GLY A 94 11.33 27.50 -29.14
N GLY A 95 12.09 28.57 -29.03
CA GLY A 95 11.97 29.54 -27.95
C GLY A 95 12.44 30.92 -28.35
N TYR A 96 12.66 31.78 -27.37
CA TYR A 96 13.21 33.11 -27.61
C TYR A 96 14.72 33.03 -27.89
N ASN A 97 15.10 33.32 -29.13
CA ASN A 97 16.47 33.18 -29.64
C ASN A 97 17.03 31.73 -29.47
N LEU A 98 16.17 30.75 -29.59
CA LEU A 98 16.54 29.35 -29.51
C LEU A 98 15.77 28.58 -30.57
N PHE A 99 16.47 27.69 -31.24
CA PHE A 99 15.88 26.62 -32.02
C PHE A 99 16.81 25.40 -31.99
N GLY A 100 16.22 24.22 -31.75
CA GLY A 100 16.97 23.00 -31.63
C GLY A 100 16.03 21.78 -31.61
N TYR A 101 16.54 20.66 -31.20
CA TYR A 101 15.78 19.42 -31.05
C TYR A 101 16.27 18.62 -29.85
N LEU A 102 15.42 17.74 -29.36
CA LEU A 102 15.80 16.83 -28.29
C LEU A 102 16.57 15.65 -28.85
N THR A 103 17.66 15.30 -28.19
CA THR A 103 18.48 14.14 -28.47
C THR A 103 18.84 13.43 -27.18
N SER A 104 19.25 12.19 -27.23
CA SER A 104 19.72 11.47 -26.06
C SER A 104 21.21 11.21 -26.11
N GLY A 105 21.86 11.34 -24.95
CA GLY A 105 23.26 10.98 -24.75
C GLY A 105 23.45 9.48 -24.54
N GLY A 106 24.71 9.05 -24.42
CA GLY A 106 25.07 7.63 -24.29
C GLY A 106 24.55 6.93 -23.03
N ASN A 107 24.07 7.66 -22.02
CA ASN A 107 23.38 7.14 -20.82
C ASN A 107 21.86 7.13 -20.99
N GLY A 108 21.33 7.53 -22.16
CA GLY A 108 19.89 7.58 -22.42
C GLY A 108 19.15 8.71 -21.75
N GLU A 109 19.82 9.72 -21.24
CA GLU A 109 19.22 10.97 -20.73
C GLU A 109 19.03 11.98 -21.85
N LEU A 110 17.94 12.77 -21.79
CA LEU A 110 17.64 13.75 -22.81
C LEU A 110 18.45 15.01 -22.65
N GLU A 111 18.91 15.50 -23.78
CA GLU A 111 19.61 16.78 -23.90
C GLU A 111 19.01 17.61 -25.03
N LEU A 112 19.09 18.93 -24.94
CA LEU A 112 18.68 19.85 -25.97
C LEU A 112 19.87 20.16 -26.90
N GLN A 113 19.82 19.64 -28.11
CA GLN A 113 20.79 19.97 -29.17
C GLN A 113 20.39 21.28 -29.85
N MET A 114 21.22 22.30 -29.70
CA MET A 114 20.98 23.62 -30.27
C MET A 114 21.38 23.67 -31.76
N VAL A 115 20.44 23.97 -32.61
CA VAL A 115 20.67 24.30 -33.99
C VAL A 115 20.96 25.80 -34.14
N PHE A 116 20.21 26.58 -33.40
CA PHE A 116 20.41 28.03 -33.32
C PHE A 116 20.44 28.48 -31.85
N SER A 117 21.47 29.31 -31.53
CA SER A 117 21.50 30.03 -30.26
C SER A 117 22.03 31.42 -30.45
N LYS A 118 21.63 32.35 -29.62
CA LYS A 118 22.04 33.78 -29.65
C LYS A 118 23.55 33.95 -29.68
N ASN A 119 24.30 33.07 -29.03
CA ASN A 119 25.75 33.19 -28.90
C ASN A 119 26.52 32.90 -30.22
N ASN A 120 25.90 32.12 -31.11
CA ASN A 120 26.61 31.59 -32.27
C ASN A 120 26.12 32.16 -33.63
N LYS A 121 24.87 32.60 -33.74
CA LYS A 121 24.23 32.85 -35.03
C LYS A 121 23.40 34.15 -35.16
N GLY A 122 23.51 35.09 -34.21
CA GLY A 122 22.78 36.37 -34.26
C GLY A 122 21.45 36.34 -33.49
N PHE A 123 20.40 36.97 -34.02
CA PHE A 123 19.12 37.13 -33.35
C PHE A 123 17.97 36.49 -34.16
N LEU A 124 17.31 35.51 -33.58
CA LEU A 124 16.21 34.77 -34.20
C LEU A 124 14.82 35.35 -33.89
N GLY A 125 14.70 36.00 -32.74
CA GLY A 125 13.40 36.41 -32.20
C GLY A 125 12.70 35.27 -31.49
N GLU A 126 11.40 35.37 -31.32
CA GLU A 126 10.57 34.35 -30.73
C GLU A 126 10.07 33.39 -31.81
N VAL A 127 10.27 32.10 -31.59
CA VAL A 127 9.69 31.08 -32.44
C VAL A 127 8.17 30.98 -32.15
N THR A 128 7.39 31.28 -33.19
CA THR A 128 5.92 31.32 -33.09
C THR A 128 5.27 30.07 -33.67
N ASP A 129 5.93 29.38 -34.62
CA ASP A 129 5.45 28.14 -35.16
C ASP A 129 6.60 27.23 -35.67
N ILE A 130 6.41 25.93 -35.63
CA ILE A 130 7.32 24.94 -36.20
C ILE A 130 6.45 23.89 -36.92
N GLY A 131 6.84 23.51 -38.12
CA GLY A 131 6.14 22.49 -38.89
C GLY A 131 7.04 21.77 -39.87
N GLU A 132 6.48 20.78 -40.57
CA GLU A 132 7.16 20.02 -41.61
C GLU A 132 6.39 20.11 -42.94
N LYS A 133 7.12 20.38 -44.01
CA LYS A 133 6.57 20.37 -45.36
C LYS A 133 7.60 19.72 -46.29
N ASP A 134 7.15 18.78 -47.08
CA ASP A 134 8.00 18.01 -48.03
C ASP A 134 9.26 17.40 -47.39
N GLY A 135 9.17 16.96 -46.16
CA GLY A 135 10.27 16.37 -45.39
C GLY A 135 11.28 17.42 -44.84
N LYS A 136 10.95 18.69 -44.94
CA LYS A 136 11.77 19.78 -44.43
C LYS A 136 11.06 20.49 -43.26
N ILE A 137 11.83 20.83 -42.23
CA ILE A 137 11.33 21.59 -41.10
C ILE A 137 11.34 23.08 -41.42
N TYR A 138 10.23 23.73 -41.18
CA TYR A 138 10.12 25.20 -41.27
C TYR A 138 9.88 25.79 -39.89
N VAL A 139 10.39 26.98 -39.68
CA VAL A 139 10.24 27.72 -38.45
C VAL A 139 9.72 29.14 -38.78
N THR A 140 8.66 29.54 -38.08
CA THR A 140 8.16 30.90 -38.13
C THR A 140 8.59 31.64 -36.88
N THR A 141 9.06 32.87 -37.07
CA THR A 141 9.51 33.67 -35.93
C THR A 141 8.83 35.03 -35.90
N SER A 142 8.87 35.71 -34.76
CA SER A 142 8.30 37.04 -34.57
C SER A 142 9.00 38.12 -35.41
N LEU A 143 10.19 37.89 -35.90
CA LEU A 143 10.98 38.84 -36.67
C LEU A 143 10.96 38.64 -38.19
N GLY A 144 10.49 37.45 -38.64
CA GLY A 144 10.39 37.16 -40.07
C GLY A 144 11.70 36.88 -40.84
N ASP A 145 12.80 37.52 -40.46
CA ASP A 145 14.09 37.47 -41.13
C ASP A 145 15.20 36.93 -40.24
N ALA A 146 15.22 35.62 -40.01
CA ALA A 146 16.42 35.05 -39.44
C ALA A 146 17.22 34.32 -40.54
N ASP A 147 18.35 34.90 -40.92
CA ASP A 147 19.34 34.26 -41.78
C ASP A 147 20.05 33.15 -40.98
N ILE A 148 19.44 31.95 -40.95
CA ILE A 148 20.00 30.83 -40.26
C ILE A 148 20.88 30.08 -41.26
N GLN A 149 22.12 30.50 -41.33
CA GLN A 149 23.16 29.77 -42.06
C GLN A 149 23.67 28.63 -41.19
N ASP A 150 23.14 27.45 -41.41
CA ASP A 150 23.70 26.21 -40.87
C ASP A 150 23.89 25.17 -41.97
N ASP A 151 25.13 24.96 -42.32
CA ASP A 151 25.53 23.91 -43.26
C ASP A 151 25.30 22.48 -42.76
N SER A 152 24.87 22.32 -41.51
CA SER A 152 24.74 21.00 -40.91
C SER A 152 23.31 20.42 -40.96
N MET A 153 22.31 21.16 -41.44
CA MET A 153 20.94 20.69 -41.53
C MET A 153 20.33 20.88 -42.92
N ASP A 154 20.49 19.90 -43.76
CA ASP A 154 19.73 19.76 -45.01
C ASP A 154 18.24 19.70 -44.72
N GLY A 155 17.51 20.78 -45.02
CA GLY A 155 16.07 20.77 -44.92
C GLY A 155 15.41 21.76 -43.99
N PHE A 156 16.15 22.75 -43.48
CA PHE A 156 15.63 23.82 -42.66
C PHE A 156 15.19 25.00 -43.54
N ILE A 157 13.97 25.51 -43.31
CA ILE A 157 13.42 26.69 -44.03
C ILE A 157 12.81 27.67 -43.01
N VAL A 158 13.17 28.93 -43.07
CA VAL A 158 12.44 29.94 -42.34
C VAL A 158 11.23 30.35 -43.19
N ASN A 159 10.02 30.19 -42.65
CA ASN A 159 8.80 30.55 -43.32
C ASN A 159 8.37 31.98 -42.90
N GLN A 160 8.14 32.83 -43.89
CA GLN A 160 7.65 34.20 -43.69
C GLN A 160 6.12 34.32 -43.80
N ASP A 161 5.43 33.25 -44.22
CA ASP A 161 3.99 33.32 -44.39
C ASP A 161 3.29 33.31 -43.03
N LYS A 162 2.95 34.51 -42.56
CA LYS A 162 1.95 34.66 -41.50
C LYS A 162 0.62 34.23 -42.05
N SER A 163 0.14 33.07 -41.68
CA SER A 163 -1.26 32.74 -41.90
C SER A 163 -2.10 33.63 -40.98
N ASP A 164 -2.71 34.66 -41.58
CA ASP A 164 -3.60 35.63 -40.88
C ASP A 164 -4.94 34.99 -40.46
N ASP A 165 -5.00 33.72 -40.19
CA ASP A 165 -6.16 32.99 -39.68
C ASP A 165 -6.28 33.15 -38.15
N ILE A 166 -6.23 34.41 -37.67
CA ILE A 166 -6.58 34.73 -36.29
C ILE A 166 -8.09 34.48 -36.16
N ARG A 167 -8.40 33.40 -35.46
CA ARG A 167 -9.80 33.02 -35.25
C ARG A 167 -10.19 33.36 -33.83
N TYR A 168 -11.36 33.93 -33.68
CA TYR A 168 -11.98 34.23 -32.40
C TYR A 168 -13.11 33.24 -32.15
N TYR A 169 -13.22 32.84 -30.91
CA TYR A 169 -14.36 32.07 -30.41
C TYR A 169 -14.94 32.81 -29.20
N LYS A 170 -16.22 33.23 -29.29
CA LYS A 170 -16.88 34.06 -28.26
C LYS A 170 -15.97 35.18 -27.74
N GLU A 171 -15.44 35.99 -28.67
CA GLU A 171 -14.49 37.11 -28.41
C GLU A 171 -13.09 36.72 -27.91
N ALA A 172 -12.83 35.50 -27.55
CA ALA A 172 -11.50 35.06 -27.16
C ALA A 172 -10.66 34.60 -28.37
N LEU A 173 -9.37 34.96 -28.36
CA LEU A 173 -8.41 34.50 -29.35
C LEU A 173 -8.22 32.99 -29.27
N VAL A 174 -8.25 32.28 -30.39
CA VAL A 174 -7.95 30.87 -30.49
C VAL A 174 -6.45 30.68 -30.69
N ASN A 175 -5.78 30.18 -29.64
CA ASN A 175 -4.33 29.94 -29.63
C ASN A 175 -3.94 28.70 -30.44
N LYS A 176 -4.75 27.66 -30.37
CA LYS A 176 -4.55 26.42 -31.14
C LYS A 176 -5.88 25.76 -31.47
N ARG A 177 -5.97 25.18 -32.66
CA ARG A 177 -7.14 24.44 -33.14
C ARG A 177 -6.70 23.07 -33.62
N LEU A 178 -7.38 22.04 -33.17
CA LEU A 178 -7.21 20.68 -33.67
C LEU A 178 -8.56 20.18 -34.23
N THR A 179 -8.54 19.59 -35.41
CA THR A 179 -9.71 18.91 -35.98
C THR A 179 -9.49 17.43 -35.87
N LEU A 180 -10.42 16.75 -35.22
CA LEU A 180 -10.39 15.30 -35.04
C LEU A 180 -10.87 14.58 -36.31
N GLU A 181 -10.59 13.29 -36.41
CA GLU A 181 -10.99 12.45 -37.55
C GLU A 181 -12.51 12.40 -37.75
N ASN A 182 -13.29 12.50 -36.69
CA ASN A 182 -14.77 12.53 -36.73
C ASN A 182 -15.32 13.90 -37.13
N GLY A 183 -14.48 14.89 -37.37
CA GLY A 183 -14.87 16.25 -37.75
C GLY A 183 -15.10 17.21 -36.59
N SER A 184 -15.06 16.73 -35.32
CA SER A 184 -15.14 17.60 -34.15
C SER A 184 -13.88 18.47 -34.06
N VAL A 185 -14.01 19.63 -33.43
CA VAL A 185 -12.96 20.63 -33.32
C VAL A 185 -12.66 20.93 -31.88
N LEU A 186 -11.39 20.89 -31.53
CA LEU A 186 -10.87 21.27 -30.23
C LEU A 186 -10.20 22.64 -30.31
N LEU A 187 -10.54 23.52 -29.40
CA LEU A 187 -10.02 24.87 -29.33
C LEU A 187 -9.29 25.14 -28.02
N ALA A 188 -8.07 25.63 -28.11
CA ALA A 188 -7.35 26.26 -27.03
C ALA A 188 -7.55 27.75 -27.13
N THR A 189 -8.10 28.41 -26.11
CA THR A 189 -8.49 29.81 -26.19
C THR A 189 -7.78 30.67 -25.15
N ALA A 190 -7.61 31.93 -25.46
CA ALA A 190 -7.12 32.95 -24.54
C ALA A 190 -8.32 33.55 -23.76
N GLY A 191 -8.71 32.93 -22.66
CA GLY A 191 -9.74 33.43 -21.76
C GLY A 191 -11.03 32.59 -21.64
N ASN A 192 -11.35 31.75 -22.65
CA ASN A 192 -12.52 30.88 -22.61
C ASN A 192 -12.17 29.38 -22.37
N GLY A 193 -10.94 29.11 -21.90
CA GLY A 193 -10.51 27.76 -21.55
C GLY A 193 -10.32 26.84 -22.76
N PHE A 194 -10.64 25.57 -22.56
CA PHE A 194 -10.63 24.52 -23.57
C PHE A 194 -12.05 24.23 -24.03
N VAL A 195 -12.30 24.25 -25.33
CA VAL A 195 -13.64 24.12 -25.91
C VAL A 195 -13.64 22.96 -26.91
N MET A 196 -14.65 22.11 -26.84
CA MET A 196 -14.95 21.11 -27.85
C MET A 196 -16.19 21.50 -28.62
N LEU A 197 -16.08 21.49 -29.95
CA LEU A 197 -17.18 21.71 -30.85
C LEU A 197 -17.49 20.42 -31.62
N ASP A 198 -18.74 20.21 -31.92
CA ASP A 198 -19.15 19.14 -32.83
C ASP A 198 -18.75 19.44 -34.29
N LYS A 199 -19.05 18.54 -35.20
CA LYS A 199 -18.76 18.73 -36.65
C LYS A 199 -19.60 19.85 -37.27
N GLU A 200 -20.75 20.23 -36.67
CA GLU A 200 -21.59 21.33 -37.04
C GLU A 200 -21.11 22.67 -36.49
N GLY A 201 -20.18 22.67 -35.56
CA GLY A 201 -19.63 23.86 -34.90
C GLY A 201 -20.38 24.29 -33.65
N ASN A 202 -21.27 23.46 -33.12
CA ASN A 202 -21.93 23.73 -31.85
C ASN A 202 -20.98 23.35 -30.70
N GLU A 203 -21.10 24.06 -29.59
CA GLU A 203 -20.35 23.73 -28.37
C GLU A 203 -20.88 22.44 -27.74
N VAL A 204 -20.01 21.43 -27.59
CA VAL A 204 -20.29 20.21 -26.85
C VAL A 204 -20.10 20.45 -25.36
N TYR A 205 -18.96 21.04 -24.98
CA TYR A 205 -18.68 21.55 -23.65
C TYR A 205 -17.47 22.49 -23.68
N ALA A 206 -17.33 23.28 -22.61
CA ALA A 206 -16.18 24.12 -22.37
C ALA A 206 -15.62 23.85 -20.97
N LEU A 207 -14.31 23.60 -20.88
CA LEU A 207 -13.60 23.52 -19.61
C LEU A 207 -13.00 24.87 -19.30
N THR A 208 -13.39 25.46 -18.17
CA THR A 208 -12.96 26.78 -17.72
C THR A 208 -12.58 26.74 -16.25
N GLU A 209 -11.97 27.81 -15.73
CA GLU A 209 -11.72 27.94 -14.29
C GLU A 209 -13.01 27.82 -13.47
N GLN A 210 -14.14 28.19 -14.00
CA GLN A 210 -15.44 28.08 -13.34
C GLN A 210 -15.79 26.61 -13.07
N ASN A 211 -15.45 25.70 -13.97
CA ASN A 211 -15.69 24.26 -13.76
C ASN A 211 -14.41 23.47 -13.38
N GLY A 212 -13.41 24.18 -12.88
CA GLY A 212 -12.26 23.61 -12.22
C GLY A 212 -11.01 23.44 -13.08
N LEU A 213 -10.97 23.97 -14.30
CA LEU A 213 -9.75 24.00 -15.10
C LEU A 213 -8.71 24.88 -14.39
N CYS A 214 -7.46 24.50 -14.46
CA CYS A 214 -6.36 25.22 -13.80
C CYS A 214 -6.17 26.68 -14.28
N ASN A 215 -6.53 26.99 -15.53
CA ASN A 215 -6.50 28.36 -16.07
C ASN A 215 -7.28 28.47 -17.37
N ASN A 216 -7.94 29.64 -17.58
CA ASN A 216 -8.71 29.94 -18.79
C ASN A 216 -7.85 30.27 -20.02
N ASN A 217 -6.58 30.62 -19.83
CA ASN A 217 -5.62 30.82 -20.92
C ASN A 217 -4.98 29.50 -21.30
N VAL A 218 -5.53 28.83 -22.29
CA VAL A 218 -4.98 27.61 -22.86
C VAL A 218 -4.14 27.98 -24.07
N ASN A 219 -2.83 27.76 -23.99
CA ASN A 219 -1.86 28.15 -25.01
C ASN A 219 -1.64 27.07 -26.08
N GLY A 220 -1.68 25.81 -25.68
CA GLY A 220 -1.43 24.66 -26.54
C GLY A 220 -2.28 23.46 -26.14
N ILE A 221 -2.64 22.65 -27.12
CA ILE A 221 -3.32 21.38 -26.90
C ILE A 221 -2.69 20.30 -27.79
N TYR A 222 -2.72 19.08 -27.29
CA TYR A 222 -2.31 17.87 -28.02
C TYR A 222 -3.33 16.78 -27.75
N ALA A 223 -3.83 16.16 -28.82
CA ALA A 223 -4.74 15.03 -28.74
C ALA A 223 -4.00 13.76 -29.20
N ASP A 224 -4.12 12.69 -28.40
CA ASP A 224 -3.62 11.38 -28.77
C ASP A 224 -4.67 10.57 -29.55
N SER A 225 -4.27 9.41 -30.07
CA SER A 225 -5.16 8.49 -30.78
C SER A 225 -6.18 7.79 -29.89
N SER A 226 -6.01 7.87 -28.56
CA SER A 226 -6.90 7.27 -27.56
C SER A 226 -7.97 8.22 -27.04
N GLY A 227 -8.01 9.46 -27.57
CA GLY A 227 -8.97 10.49 -27.17
C GLY A 227 -8.60 11.21 -25.88
N TYR A 228 -7.36 11.11 -25.45
CA TYR A 228 -6.84 11.95 -24.38
C TYR A 228 -6.30 13.24 -24.96
N VAL A 229 -6.66 14.35 -24.34
CA VAL A 229 -6.20 15.68 -24.74
C VAL A 229 -5.42 16.31 -23.60
N TRP A 230 -4.18 16.60 -23.85
CA TRP A 230 -3.32 17.41 -22.99
C TRP A 230 -3.45 18.86 -23.34
N GLY A 231 -3.46 19.71 -22.33
CA GLY A 231 -3.48 21.16 -22.52
C GLY A 231 -2.44 21.87 -21.67
N ALA A 232 -1.78 22.84 -22.31
CA ALA A 232 -0.79 23.73 -21.71
C ALA A 232 -1.44 25.08 -21.43
N THR A 233 -1.36 25.56 -20.17
CA THR A 233 -1.99 26.80 -19.74
C THR A 233 -0.99 27.76 -19.11
N ASP A 234 -1.42 28.99 -18.84
CA ASP A 234 -0.61 29.98 -18.12
C ASP A 234 -0.42 29.61 -16.63
N ASN A 235 -1.16 28.63 -16.09
CA ASN A 235 -1.01 28.21 -14.71
C ASN A 235 -1.29 26.70 -14.52
N GLY A 236 -0.40 25.89 -15.08
CA GLY A 236 -0.53 24.43 -14.99
C GLY A 236 -0.82 23.76 -16.32
N LEU A 237 -1.08 22.47 -16.22
CA LEU A 237 -1.42 21.61 -17.35
C LEU A 237 -2.73 20.90 -17.01
N PHE A 238 -3.43 20.42 -18.03
CA PHE A 238 -4.56 19.53 -17.82
C PHE A 238 -4.53 18.35 -18.78
N LEU A 239 -5.19 17.28 -18.36
CA LEU A 239 -5.45 16.08 -19.16
C LEU A 239 -6.93 15.78 -19.10
N VAL A 240 -7.61 15.67 -20.25
CA VAL A 240 -9.03 15.30 -20.34
C VAL A 240 -9.22 14.15 -21.31
N ASN A 241 -10.17 13.26 -21.01
CA ASN A 241 -10.60 12.24 -21.96
C ASN A 241 -11.88 12.72 -22.68
N ILE A 242 -11.76 12.99 -23.97
CA ILE A 242 -12.91 13.42 -24.80
C ILE A 242 -13.78 12.25 -25.28
N HIS A 243 -13.29 11.02 -25.21
CA HIS A 243 -13.99 9.80 -25.57
C HIS A 243 -14.37 8.99 -24.32
N THR A 244 -15.06 9.60 -23.37
CA THR A 244 -15.46 8.93 -22.13
C THR A 244 -16.97 8.71 -22.08
N ALA A 245 -17.40 7.57 -21.58
CA ALA A 245 -18.79 7.29 -21.26
C ALA A 245 -19.26 8.00 -19.97
N TYR A 246 -18.32 8.53 -19.18
CA TYR A 246 -18.59 9.16 -17.90
C TYR A 246 -18.45 10.67 -17.97
N THR A 247 -19.49 11.38 -17.52
CA THR A 247 -19.46 12.82 -17.29
C THR A 247 -19.91 13.12 -15.87
N TYR A 248 -19.65 14.32 -15.38
CA TYR A 248 -20.03 14.72 -14.03
C TYR A 248 -20.66 16.11 -13.98
N PHE A 249 -21.38 16.36 -12.88
CA PHE A 249 -21.97 17.64 -12.53
C PHE A 249 -21.63 17.98 -11.10
N ARG A 250 -21.22 19.20 -10.85
CA ARG A 250 -20.85 19.75 -9.54
C ARG A 250 -21.42 21.14 -9.36
N SER A 251 -20.99 21.85 -8.35
CA SER A 251 -21.45 23.21 -8.04
C SER A 251 -21.36 24.20 -9.21
N ASN A 252 -20.38 24.02 -10.08
CA ASN A 252 -20.18 24.90 -11.23
C ASN A 252 -21.22 24.69 -12.35
N GLU A 253 -21.76 23.49 -12.43
CA GLU A 253 -22.87 23.11 -13.28
C GLU A 253 -24.24 23.32 -12.56
N GLY A 254 -24.21 24.10 -11.45
CA GLY A 254 -25.36 24.47 -10.66
C GLY A 254 -25.77 23.46 -9.58
N LEU A 255 -25.13 22.30 -9.50
CA LEU A 255 -25.46 21.24 -8.53
C LEU A 255 -24.59 21.36 -7.29
N SER A 256 -25.12 21.85 -6.20
CA SER A 256 -24.40 22.02 -4.93
C SER A 256 -24.84 20.99 -3.88
N GLY A 257 -23.87 20.57 -3.06
CA GLY A 257 -24.07 19.61 -1.96
C GLY A 257 -23.95 18.16 -2.39
N GLU A 258 -23.85 17.29 -1.40
CA GLU A 258 -23.82 15.84 -1.59
C GLU A 258 -25.16 15.34 -2.10
N VAL A 259 -25.14 14.53 -3.15
CA VAL A 259 -26.34 13.98 -3.77
C VAL A 259 -26.88 12.83 -2.93
N GLN A 260 -28.12 12.97 -2.48
CA GLN A 260 -28.81 12.00 -1.62
C GLN A 260 -29.88 11.20 -2.38
N SER A 261 -30.44 11.78 -3.40
CA SER A 261 -31.53 11.14 -4.17
C SER A 261 -31.59 11.68 -5.59
N ILE A 262 -31.99 10.83 -6.53
CA ILE A 262 -32.15 11.13 -7.94
C ILE A 262 -33.53 10.62 -8.36
N CYS A 263 -34.20 11.35 -9.22
CA CYS A 263 -35.45 10.93 -9.81
C CYS A 263 -35.55 11.42 -11.26
N HIS A 264 -35.54 10.49 -12.20
CA HIS A 264 -35.74 10.77 -13.61
C HIS A 264 -37.22 10.68 -13.96
N THR A 265 -37.76 11.66 -14.66
CA THR A 265 -39.16 11.75 -15.09
C THR A 265 -39.21 12.10 -16.56
N ALA A 266 -40.42 11.96 -17.16
CA ALA A 266 -40.62 12.39 -18.53
C ALA A 266 -40.35 13.89 -18.76
N ASP A 267 -40.46 14.71 -17.70
CA ASP A 267 -40.27 16.15 -17.76
C ASP A 267 -38.80 16.58 -17.51
N GLY A 268 -37.96 15.68 -16.98
CA GLY A 268 -36.55 15.96 -16.69
C GLY A 268 -36.01 15.24 -15.44
N LEU A 269 -34.80 15.60 -15.06
CA LEU A 269 -34.06 15.00 -13.95
C LEU A 269 -34.12 15.90 -12.71
N TYR A 270 -34.54 15.32 -11.58
CA TYR A 270 -34.49 15.94 -10.27
C TYR A 270 -33.40 15.34 -9.44
N VAL A 271 -32.65 16.18 -8.73
CA VAL A 271 -31.55 15.76 -7.86
C VAL A 271 -31.67 16.40 -6.48
N GLY A 272 -31.90 15.57 -5.49
CA GLY A 272 -31.91 15.95 -4.08
C GLY A 272 -30.54 15.92 -3.47
N THR A 273 -30.11 17.00 -2.84
CA THR A 273 -28.84 17.12 -2.16
C THR A 273 -29.01 17.56 -0.71
N LEU A 274 -27.91 17.56 0.05
CA LEU A 274 -27.93 18.14 1.40
C LEU A 274 -28.21 19.65 1.43
N GLN A 275 -28.10 20.35 0.29
CA GLN A 275 -28.34 21.80 0.18
C GLN A 275 -29.67 22.17 -0.47
N GLY A 276 -30.38 21.20 -1.00
CA GLY A 276 -31.66 21.45 -1.62
C GLY A 276 -32.06 20.49 -2.72
N LEU A 277 -33.13 20.83 -3.39
CA LEU A 277 -33.60 20.11 -4.58
C LEU A 277 -33.25 20.90 -5.83
N PHE A 278 -32.72 20.21 -6.82
CA PHE A 278 -32.31 20.77 -8.10
C PHE A 278 -33.07 20.09 -9.24
N TYR A 279 -33.29 20.85 -10.31
CA TYR A 279 -33.89 20.39 -11.54
C TYR A 279 -32.94 20.66 -12.70
N LYS A 280 -32.69 19.65 -13.55
CA LYS A 280 -31.81 19.76 -14.73
C LYS A 280 -32.54 20.44 -15.87
N GLU A 281 -31.98 21.56 -16.35
CA GLU A 281 -32.43 22.25 -17.55
C GLU A 281 -31.28 22.41 -18.52
N GLY A 282 -31.33 21.70 -19.64
CA GLY A 282 -30.15 21.56 -20.51
C GLY A 282 -28.96 20.95 -19.75
N ASP A 283 -27.81 21.62 -19.74
CA ASP A 283 -26.60 21.17 -19.11
C ASP A 283 -26.36 21.72 -17.69
N VAL A 284 -27.36 22.43 -17.15
CA VAL A 284 -27.24 23.13 -15.86
C VAL A 284 -28.33 22.67 -14.90
N PHE A 285 -27.95 22.57 -13.64
CA PHE A 285 -28.90 22.34 -12.55
C PHE A 285 -29.38 23.66 -11.96
N GLU A 286 -30.65 23.85 -11.89
CA GLU A 286 -31.27 25.01 -11.23
C GLU A 286 -31.91 24.60 -9.91
N PRO A 287 -31.69 25.37 -8.81
CA PRO A 287 -32.29 25.07 -7.52
C PRO A 287 -33.79 25.35 -7.52
N ILE A 288 -34.54 24.44 -6.97
CA ILE A 288 -35.97 24.65 -6.68
C ILE A 288 -36.09 25.51 -5.42
N ARG A 289 -36.40 26.78 -5.56
CA ARG A 289 -36.32 27.80 -4.50
C ARG A 289 -37.12 27.46 -3.25
N ALA A 290 -38.15 26.64 -3.37
CA ALA A 290 -38.99 26.23 -2.24
C ALA A 290 -38.28 25.21 -1.31
N ILE A 291 -37.23 24.53 -1.79
CA ILE A 291 -36.52 23.46 -1.07
C ILE A 291 -35.01 23.77 -1.05
N GLN A 292 -34.60 24.53 -0.03
CA GLN A 292 -33.17 24.96 0.16
C GLN A 292 -32.53 24.30 1.37
N HIS A 293 -32.96 23.12 1.74
CA HIS A 293 -32.49 22.32 2.85
C HIS A 293 -32.43 20.85 2.40
N ALA A 294 -31.75 20.04 3.16
CA ALA A 294 -31.43 18.64 2.82
C ALA A 294 -32.66 17.90 2.26
N CYS A 295 -32.52 17.34 1.09
CA CYS A 295 -33.47 16.51 0.38
C CYS A 295 -33.00 15.06 0.37
N TRP A 296 -33.56 14.25 1.26
CA TRP A 296 -33.08 12.90 1.54
C TRP A 296 -33.54 11.86 0.52
N GLN A 297 -34.82 11.99 0.08
CA GLN A 297 -35.44 11.03 -0.83
C GLN A 297 -36.33 11.73 -1.84
N LEU A 298 -36.27 11.28 -3.08
CA LEU A 298 -37.21 11.59 -4.12
C LEU A 298 -38.01 10.33 -4.45
N GLN A 299 -39.28 10.48 -4.67
CA GLN A 299 -40.17 9.41 -5.09
C GLN A 299 -41.11 9.91 -6.18
N GLN A 300 -41.35 9.08 -7.18
CA GLN A 300 -42.37 9.29 -8.18
C GLN A 300 -43.59 8.42 -7.88
N ASP A 301 -44.80 8.99 -8.01
CA ASP A 301 -46.00 8.19 -7.95
C ASP A 301 -46.34 7.57 -9.32
N ALA A 302 -47.37 6.73 -9.37
CA ALA A 302 -47.80 6.06 -10.58
C ALA A 302 -48.33 7.04 -11.68
N ALA A 303 -48.61 8.28 -11.35
CA ALA A 303 -49.03 9.33 -12.27
C ALA A 303 -47.86 10.18 -12.77
N GLY A 304 -46.66 9.95 -12.28
CA GLY A 304 -45.43 10.68 -12.65
C GLY A 304 -45.14 11.91 -11.79
N ASN A 305 -45.95 12.17 -10.74
CA ASN A 305 -45.67 13.29 -9.83
C ASN A 305 -44.50 12.99 -8.92
N VAL A 306 -43.64 13.98 -8.69
CA VAL A 306 -42.44 13.85 -7.83
C VAL A 306 -42.74 14.36 -6.43
N TYR A 307 -42.27 13.62 -5.45
CA TYR A 307 -42.36 13.97 -4.03
C TYR A 307 -40.95 13.98 -3.41
N ALA A 308 -40.69 15.04 -2.65
CA ALA A 308 -39.38 15.24 -2.02
C ALA A 308 -39.52 15.18 -0.50
N SER A 309 -38.84 14.20 0.11
CA SER A 309 -38.69 14.10 1.56
C SER A 309 -37.47 14.92 1.99
N THR A 310 -37.73 15.91 2.83
CA THR A 310 -36.73 16.92 3.15
C THR A 310 -36.63 17.22 4.64
N ALA A 311 -35.58 17.91 5.04
CA ALA A 311 -35.43 18.42 6.41
C ALA A 311 -36.55 19.44 6.76
N GLY A 312 -37.19 20.05 5.78
CA GLY A 312 -38.31 20.97 5.98
C GLY A 312 -39.68 20.34 5.80
N GLY A 313 -39.77 19.04 5.55
CA GLY A 313 -41.02 18.32 5.36
C GLY A 313 -41.11 17.57 4.04
N LEU A 314 -42.32 17.10 3.75
CA LEU A 314 -42.63 16.46 2.47
C LEU A 314 -43.18 17.51 1.51
N TYR A 315 -42.68 17.52 0.28
CA TYR A 315 -43.11 18.42 -0.78
C TYR A 315 -43.60 17.62 -2.00
N ALA A 316 -44.66 18.08 -2.65
CA ALA A 316 -44.98 17.69 -4.01
C ALA A 316 -44.31 18.67 -4.98
N VAL A 317 -43.64 18.13 -6.00
CA VAL A 317 -42.82 18.89 -6.94
C VAL A 317 -43.43 18.83 -8.33
N TYR A 318 -43.56 19.97 -8.97
CA TYR A 318 -44.13 20.15 -10.30
C TYR A 318 -43.19 21.05 -11.14
N GLY A 319 -42.39 20.47 -11.99
CA GLY A 319 -41.33 21.20 -12.70
C GLY A 319 -40.43 21.97 -11.74
N ARG A 320 -40.38 23.30 -11.80
CA ARG A 320 -39.56 24.15 -10.91
C ARG A 320 -40.29 24.63 -9.65
N GLN A 321 -41.51 24.18 -9.44
CA GLN A 321 -42.31 24.59 -8.30
C GLN A 321 -42.47 23.42 -7.32
N ALA A 322 -42.56 23.74 -6.04
CA ALA A 322 -42.87 22.74 -5.04
C ALA A 322 -43.92 23.27 -4.05
N ARG A 323 -44.78 22.37 -3.65
CA ARG A 323 -45.81 22.63 -2.63
C ARG A 323 -45.58 21.76 -1.42
N GLN A 324 -45.43 22.37 -0.26
CA GLN A 324 -45.28 21.66 0.99
C GLN A 324 -46.57 20.91 1.36
N ILE A 325 -46.41 19.66 1.77
CA ILE A 325 -47.49 18.77 2.23
C ILE A 325 -47.44 18.65 3.74
N THR A 326 -46.27 18.43 4.30
CA THR A 326 -45.99 18.40 5.75
C THR A 326 -44.90 19.38 6.07
N ASP A 327 -44.84 19.83 7.33
CA ASP A 327 -43.81 20.74 7.84
C ASP A 327 -42.81 20.07 8.77
N SER A 328 -42.95 18.78 8.96
CA SER A 328 -42.10 17.99 9.84
C SER A 328 -40.90 17.40 9.08
N HIS A 329 -39.71 17.39 9.69
CA HIS A 329 -38.52 16.79 9.11
C HIS A 329 -38.77 15.35 8.67
N THR A 330 -38.83 15.13 7.38
CA THR A 330 -39.15 13.88 6.74
C THR A 330 -37.92 13.26 6.11
N LEU A 331 -37.55 12.07 6.57
CA LEU A 331 -36.37 11.32 6.05
C LEU A 331 -36.76 10.54 4.80
N SER A 332 -37.93 9.94 4.80
CA SER A 332 -38.46 9.15 3.68
C SER A 332 -39.98 9.25 3.61
N ALA A 333 -40.51 9.01 2.45
CA ALA A 333 -41.96 8.97 2.28
C ALA A 333 -42.36 7.89 1.27
N TYR A 334 -43.64 7.48 1.32
CA TYR A 334 -44.26 6.63 0.31
C TYR A 334 -45.65 7.19 -0.02
N VAL A 335 -45.86 7.40 -1.29
CA VAL A 335 -47.10 7.98 -1.79
C VAL A 335 -47.98 6.90 -2.40
N CYS A 336 -49.15 6.71 -1.85
CA CYS A 336 -50.16 5.81 -2.39
C CYS A 336 -50.99 6.47 -3.47
N GLY A 337 -51.44 5.70 -4.44
CA GLY A 337 -52.27 6.21 -5.52
C GLY A 337 -53.65 6.76 -5.08
N ASP A 338 -54.06 6.53 -3.84
CA ASP A 338 -55.31 7.05 -3.24
C ASP A 338 -55.14 8.41 -2.52
N GLY A 339 -53.94 9.00 -2.59
CA GLY A 339 -53.62 10.27 -1.93
C GLY A 339 -53.24 10.12 -0.45
N THR A 340 -52.97 8.90 0.00
CA THR A 340 -52.39 8.64 1.32
C THR A 340 -50.87 8.71 1.22
N TYR A 341 -50.23 9.32 2.21
CA TYR A 341 -48.76 9.39 2.36
C TYR A 341 -48.34 8.69 3.63
N TYR A 342 -47.29 7.92 3.57
CA TYR A 342 -46.58 7.46 4.73
C TYR A 342 -45.27 8.23 4.83
N THR A 343 -45.02 8.84 5.98
CA THR A 343 -43.80 9.62 6.21
C THR A 343 -42.96 9.04 7.35
N GLY A 344 -41.68 8.88 7.11
CA GLY A 344 -40.70 8.57 8.14
C GLY A 344 -40.06 9.86 8.63
N GLU A 345 -40.46 10.26 9.80
CA GLU A 345 -40.02 11.50 10.44
C GLU A 345 -39.05 11.21 11.55
N VAL A 346 -38.39 12.23 12.10
CA VAL A 346 -37.38 12.08 13.15
C VAL A 346 -37.95 11.43 14.41
N ASP A 347 -39.20 11.64 14.69
CA ASP A 347 -39.93 11.19 15.88
C ASP A 347 -40.85 9.98 15.67
N GLY A 348 -40.88 9.44 14.45
CA GLY A 348 -41.62 8.22 14.14
C GLY A 348 -42.19 8.16 12.72
N VAL A 349 -43.11 7.26 12.55
CA VAL A 349 -43.80 7.00 11.26
C VAL A 349 -45.20 7.54 11.33
N TYR A 350 -45.59 8.26 10.29
CA TYR A 350 -46.92 8.86 10.19
C TYR A 350 -47.63 8.44 8.90
N GLN A 351 -48.94 8.31 9.01
CA GLN A 351 -49.85 8.27 7.89
C GLN A 351 -50.53 9.64 7.75
N VAL A 352 -50.46 10.21 6.57
CA VAL A 352 -51.11 11.49 6.23
C VAL A 352 -52.17 11.21 5.18
N ARG A 353 -53.41 11.52 5.48
CA ARG A 353 -54.54 11.32 4.59
C ARG A 353 -55.49 12.51 4.65
N GLN A 354 -55.78 13.14 3.52
CA GLN A 354 -56.63 14.33 3.44
C GLN A 354 -56.24 15.45 4.42
N GLY A 355 -54.98 15.59 4.74
CA GLY A 355 -54.48 16.57 5.70
C GLY A 355 -54.53 16.12 7.16
N GLU A 356 -55.13 15.00 7.49
CA GLU A 356 -55.05 14.41 8.82
C GLU A 356 -53.78 13.60 8.96
N ARG A 357 -53.03 13.84 10.04
CA ARG A 357 -51.77 13.18 10.39
C ARG A 357 -51.99 12.22 11.55
N LYS A 358 -51.76 10.94 11.32
CA LYS A 358 -51.88 9.88 12.34
C LYS A 358 -50.53 9.25 12.54
N GLN A 359 -50.01 9.27 13.78
CA GLN A 359 -48.80 8.53 14.13
C GLN A 359 -49.09 7.03 14.15
N LEU A 360 -48.19 6.25 13.54
CA LEU A 360 -48.23 4.80 13.64
C LEU A 360 -47.35 4.35 14.84
N ASN A 361 -47.56 3.11 15.31
CA ASN A 361 -46.83 2.61 16.49
C ASN A 361 -45.33 2.36 16.27
N ILE A 362 -44.84 2.70 15.09
CA ILE A 362 -43.40 2.61 14.76
C ILE A 362 -42.74 3.93 15.15
N ILE A 363 -41.93 3.91 16.21
CA ILE A 363 -41.27 5.10 16.76
C ILE A 363 -39.93 5.35 16.05
N GLU A 364 -39.38 4.34 15.39
CA GLU A 364 -38.06 4.38 14.81
C GLU A 364 -38.03 5.19 13.49
N LYS A 365 -36.92 5.89 13.25
CA LYS A 365 -36.69 6.68 12.04
C LYS A 365 -36.72 5.80 10.79
N ALA A 366 -37.79 5.88 10.02
CA ALA A 366 -37.93 5.09 8.79
C ALA A 366 -37.16 5.70 7.63
N THR A 367 -36.44 4.84 6.90
CA THR A 367 -35.63 5.23 5.74
C THR A 367 -36.15 4.65 4.41
N TYR A 368 -37.05 3.69 4.47
CA TYR A 368 -37.65 3.08 3.30
C TYR A 368 -39.06 2.58 3.60
N PHE A 369 -39.96 2.77 2.65
CA PHE A 369 -41.33 2.28 2.71
C PHE A 369 -41.71 1.55 1.43
N TYR A 370 -42.58 0.58 1.59
CA TYR A 370 -43.29 -0.05 0.49
C TYR A 370 -44.65 -0.52 0.96
N VAL A 371 -45.65 -0.33 0.13
CA VAL A 371 -47.01 -0.87 0.35
C VAL A 371 -47.29 -1.90 -0.72
N ASP A 372 -47.51 -3.15 -0.31
CA ASP A 372 -47.78 -4.23 -1.23
C ASP A 372 -49.26 -4.26 -1.70
N ASP A 373 -49.56 -5.15 -2.65
CA ASP A 373 -50.90 -5.31 -3.22
C ASP A 373 -51.97 -5.66 -2.15
N ASP A 374 -51.55 -6.30 -1.08
CA ASP A 374 -52.41 -6.68 0.04
C ASP A 374 -52.59 -5.53 1.07
N LYS A 375 -52.11 -4.34 0.73
CA LYS A 375 -52.06 -3.14 1.58
C LYS A 375 -51.30 -3.31 2.87
N THR A 376 -50.31 -4.21 2.89
CA THR A 376 -49.38 -4.35 3.98
C THR A 376 -48.27 -3.28 3.84
N LEU A 377 -48.05 -2.53 4.88
CA LEU A 377 -46.99 -1.54 4.96
C LEU A 377 -45.72 -2.19 5.44
N TRP A 378 -44.67 -2.06 4.62
CA TRP A 378 -43.33 -2.49 4.90
C TRP A 378 -42.49 -1.27 5.20
N VAL A 379 -41.74 -1.30 6.31
CA VAL A 379 -40.91 -0.18 6.77
C VAL A 379 -39.55 -0.67 7.10
N ARG A 380 -38.50 0.05 6.66
CA ARG A 380 -37.11 -0.16 7.13
C ARG A 380 -36.67 1.07 7.87
N ASN A 381 -36.09 0.90 9.07
CA ASN A 381 -35.57 2.00 9.85
C ASN A 381 -34.05 2.21 9.58
N ILE A 382 -33.46 3.23 10.19
CA ILE A 382 -32.03 3.57 10.07
C ILE A 382 -31.12 2.47 10.59
N TYR A 383 -31.59 1.58 11.45
CA TYR A 383 -30.82 0.45 11.99
C TYR A 383 -30.93 -0.80 11.12
N GLY A 384 -31.63 -0.69 9.98
CA GLY A 384 -31.88 -1.84 9.10
C GLY A 384 -32.86 -2.86 9.67
N GLN A 385 -33.70 -2.48 10.64
CA GLN A 385 -34.80 -3.33 11.07
C GLN A 385 -35.95 -3.22 10.06
N VAL A 386 -36.54 -4.34 9.72
CA VAL A 386 -37.68 -4.42 8.79
C VAL A 386 -38.95 -4.71 9.57
N PHE A 387 -39.88 -3.79 9.46
CA PHE A 387 -41.22 -3.86 10.08
C PHE A 387 -42.25 -4.20 9.03
N ARG A 388 -43.13 -5.11 9.38
CA ARG A 388 -44.28 -5.48 8.58
C ARG A 388 -45.57 -5.16 9.33
N CYS A 389 -46.40 -4.30 8.78
CA CYS A 389 -47.65 -3.81 9.39
C CYS A 389 -48.83 -4.22 8.56
N GLU A 390 -49.82 -4.88 9.15
CA GLU A 390 -51.05 -5.32 8.51
C GLU A 390 -52.27 -4.52 9.03
N GLY A 391 -53.37 -4.52 8.28
CA GLY A 391 -54.67 -3.98 8.69
C GLY A 391 -54.65 -2.48 8.89
N ASP A 392 -55.00 -2.01 10.08
CA ASP A 392 -55.07 -0.59 10.43
C ASP A 392 -53.74 0.01 10.86
N TYR A 393 -52.66 -0.77 10.72
CA TYR A 393 -51.31 -0.42 11.11
C TYR A 393 -51.13 -0.09 12.61
N SER A 394 -52.05 -0.61 13.45
CA SER A 394 -51.94 -0.47 14.92
C SER A 394 -50.87 -1.37 15.54
N GLY A 395 -50.47 -2.40 14.83
CA GLY A 395 -49.42 -3.34 15.22
C GLY A 395 -48.43 -3.66 14.11
N TYR A 396 -47.27 -4.12 14.48
CA TYR A 396 -46.20 -4.53 13.55
C TYR A 396 -45.46 -5.80 14.01
N VAL A 397 -44.85 -6.46 13.06
CA VAL A 397 -43.93 -7.55 13.30
C VAL A 397 -42.55 -7.14 12.82
N ILE A 398 -41.53 -7.23 13.67
CA ILE A 398 -40.13 -7.08 13.28
C ILE A 398 -39.69 -8.39 12.66
N LEU A 399 -39.21 -8.32 11.43
CA LEU A 399 -38.72 -9.50 10.73
C LEU A 399 -37.26 -9.74 11.04
N ALA A 400 -36.94 -10.95 11.45
CA ALA A 400 -35.58 -11.42 11.63
C ALA A 400 -35.29 -12.54 10.62
N PRO A 401 -34.59 -12.27 9.52
CA PRO A 401 -34.14 -13.30 8.60
C PRO A 401 -33.38 -14.41 9.33
N GLU A 402 -33.70 -15.66 9.04
CA GLU A 402 -33.04 -16.85 9.61
C GLU A 402 -32.62 -17.76 8.47
N ASN A 403 -31.31 -18.07 8.40
CA ASN A 403 -30.79 -18.99 7.39
C ASN A 403 -30.97 -20.46 7.79
N ALA A 404 -30.63 -21.36 6.88
CA ALA A 404 -30.75 -22.81 7.09
C ALA A 404 -29.89 -23.35 8.25
N LYS A 405 -28.93 -22.56 8.75
CA LYS A 405 -28.08 -22.92 9.92
C LYS A 405 -28.67 -22.41 11.24
N GLY A 406 -29.81 -21.71 11.22
CA GLY A 406 -30.43 -21.13 12.40
C GLY A 406 -29.83 -19.79 12.85
N GLU A 407 -28.96 -19.18 12.03
CA GLU A 407 -28.43 -17.82 12.29
C GLU A 407 -29.50 -16.79 11.97
N LYS A 408 -29.70 -15.83 12.86
CA LYS A 408 -30.74 -14.78 12.74
C LYS A 408 -30.11 -13.40 12.78
N ASP A 409 -30.71 -12.49 12.01
CA ASP A 409 -30.37 -11.08 12.07
C ASP A 409 -31.61 -10.20 12.06
N SER A 410 -31.68 -9.29 13.02
CA SER A 410 -32.76 -8.30 13.12
C SER A 410 -32.33 -6.91 12.71
N PHE A 411 -31.02 -6.69 12.47
CA PHE A 411 -30.43 -5.38 12.21
C PHE A 411 -29.64 -5.41 10.91
N ASN A 412 -29.32 -4.20 10.40
CA ASN A 412 -28.52 -4.05 9.18
C ASN A 412 -29.09 -4.74 7.94
N ASN A 413 -30.39 -5.00 7.92
CA ASN A 413 -31.07 -5.58 6.76
C ASN A 413 -31.39 -4.50 5.72
N THR A 414 -31.25 -4.85 4.46
CA THR A 414 -31.68 -4.00 3.34
C THR A 414 -32.98 -4.57 2.77
N LEU A 415 -34.02 -3.73 2.75
CA LEU A 415 -35.31 -4.04 2.17
C LEU A 415 -35.39 -3.45 0.75
N PHE A 416 -35.71 -4.27 -0.22
CA PHE A 416 -35.95 -3.81 -1.58
C PHE A 416 -37.03 -4.67 -2.26
N VAL A 417 -37.61 -4.10 -3.34
CA VAL A 417 -38.67 -4.76 -4.11
C VAL A 417 -38.22 -4.87 -5.56
N GLN A 418 -38.32 -6.07 -6.11
CA GLN A 418 -38.02 -6.31 -7.51
C GLN A 418 -39.13 -7.15 -8.13
N ASN A 419 -39.73 -6.67 -9.20
CA ASN A 419 -40.82 -7.33 -9.90
C ASN A 419 -42.01 -7.68 -8.97
N GLY A 420 -42.32 -6.84 -8.00
CA GLY A 420 -43.39 -7.06 -7.02
C GLY A 420 -43.07 -8.07 -5.92
N ILE A 421 -41.85 -8.64 -5.94
CA ILE A 421 -41.38 -9.54 -4.90
C ILE A 421 -40.55 -8.73 -3.90
N ILE A 422 -40.86 -8.90 -2.63
CA ILE A 422 -40.18 -8.24 -1.52
C ILE A 422 -38.98 -9.11 -1.12
N PHE A 423 -37.81 -8.49 -1.11
CA PHE A 423 -36.56 -9.09 -0.69
C PHE A 423 -36.03 -8.41 0.57
N VAL A 424 -35.45 -9.19 1.44
CA VAL A 424 -34.67 -8.74 2.58
C VAL A 424 -33.26 -9.32 2.45
N LEU A 425 -32.31 -8.47 2.29
CA LEU A 425 -30.90 -8.82 2.28
C LEU A 425 -30.32 -8.60 3.66
N SER A 426 -29.73 -9.64 4.21
CA SER A 426 -29.12 -9.68 5.52
C SER A 426 -27.71 -10.27 5.41
N HIS A 427 -26.91 -10.13 6.46
CA HIS A 427 -25.62 -10.82 6.55
C HIS A 427 -25.74 -12.35 6.57
N VAL A 428 -26.88 -12.86 6.98
CA VAL A 428 -27.15 -14.31 6.98
C VAL A 428 -27.65 -14.83 5.64
N GLY A 429 -27.93 -13.94 4.66
CA GLY A 429 -28.35 -14.33 3.32
C GLY A 429 -29.35 -13.37 2.67
N LEU A 430 -29.79 -13.74 1.45
CA LEU A 430 -30.88 -13.10 0.75
C LEU A 430 -32.17 -13.86 1.00
N PHE A 431 -33.21 -13.16 1.39
CA PHE A 431 -34.51 -13.72 1.69
C PHE A 431 -35.58 -13.06 0.83
N LYS A 432 -36.58 -13.85 0.44
CA LYS A 432 -37.80 -13.32 -0.18
C LYS A 432 -39.02 -13.56 0.71
N TRP A 433 -39.97 -12.68 0.62
CA TRP A 433 -41.19 -12.84 1.33
C TRP A 433 -42.08 -13.89 0.65
N ASP A 434 -42.43 -14.97 1.38
CA ASP A 434 -43.42 -15.95 0.99
C ASP A 434 -44.78 -15.51 1.52
N LYS A 435 -45.62 -15.00 0.60
CA LYS A 435 -47.01 -14.52 0.95
C LYS A 435 -47.89 -15.62 1.53
N ALA A 436 -47.73 -16.90 1.05
CA ALA A 436 -48.56 -18.00 1.49
C ALA A 436 -48.16 -18.48 2.88
N GLY A 437 -46.83 -18.62 3.14
CA GLY A 437 -46.34 -19.02 4.43
C GLY A 437 -46.21 -17.89 5.45
N LYS A 438 -46.45 -16.63 5.04
CA LYS A 438 -46.25 -15.41 5.87
C LYS A 438 -44.90 -15.39 6.58
N LYS A 439 -43.84 -15.71 5.87
CA LYS A 439 -42.47 -15.78 6.39
C LYS A 439 -41.40 -15.40 5.35
N LEU A 440 -40.26 -15.04 5.82
CA LEU A 440 -39.08 -14.90 4.98
C LEU A 440 -38.52 -16.29 4.64
N VAL A 441 -38.21 -16.52 3.37
CA VAL A 441 -37.63 -17.76 2.86
C VAL A 441 -36.30 -17.42 2.19
N GLU A 442 -35.25 -18.13 2.59
CA GLU A 442 -33.94 -17.98 2.02
C GLU A 442 -33.95 -18.28 0.50
N VAL A 443 -33.33 -17.41 -0.28
CA VAL A 443 -33.21 -17.58 -1.73
C VAL A 443 -32.00 -18.46 -2.01
N ALA A 444 -32.26 -19.73 -2.27
CA ALA A 444 -31.21 -20.72 -2.59
C ALA A 444 -30.62 -20.51 -4.02
N ASP A 445 -31.37 -19.87 -4.89
CA ASP A 445 -30.94 -19.59 -6.26
C ASP A 445 -29.96 -18.41 -6.27
N ARG A 446 -28.68 -18.71 -6.39
CA ARG A 446 -27.60 -17.74 -6.46
C ARG A 446 -27.48 -17.06 -7.84
N SER A 447 -28.38 -17.31 -8.79
CA SER A 447 -28.42 -16.60 -10.08
C SER A 447 -28.85 -15.13 -9.92
N LEU A 448 -29.58 -14.82 -8.85
CA LEU A 448 -30.03 -13.48 -8.54
C LEU A 448 -29.04 -12.69 -7.68
N TRP A 449 -28.05 -13.35 -7.07
CA TRP A 449 -27.17 -12.71 -6.11
C TRP A 449 -25.79 -13.35 -6.07
N SER A 450 -24.74 -12.54 -6.15
CA SER A 450 -23.37 -12.98 -5.94
C SER A 450 -23.11 -13.20 -4.44
N SER A 451 -22.60 -14.38 -4.07
CA SER A 451 -22.36 -14.73 -2.67
C SER A 451 -21.22 -13.95 -1.98
N ASP A 452 -20.51 -13.12 -2.72
CA ASP A 452 -19.26 -12.51 -2.26
C ASP A 452 -19.49 -11.17 -1.53
N ILE A 453 -20.74 -10.72 -1.41
CA ILE A 453 -21.05 -9.43 -0.84
C ILE A 453 -21.83 -9.61 0.44
N GLN A 454 -21.14 -9.24 1.51
CA GLN A 454 -21.71 -9.10 2.84
C GLN A 454 -22.02 -7.62 3.08
N TYR A 455 -23.28 -7.28 3.39
CA TYR A 455 -23.75 -5.95 3.82
C TYR A 455 -23.55 -4.81 2.81
N PRO A 456 -24.29 -4.75 1.69
CA PRO A 456 -24.26 -3.57 0.85
C PRO A 456 -24.84 -2.38 1.61
N GLN A 457 -24.16 -1.25 1.54
CA GLN A 457 -24.69 0.00 2.05
C GLN A 457 -25.86 0.49 1.20
N PHE A 458 -25.76 0.23 -0.10
CA PHE A 458 -26.71 0.67 -1.09
C PHE A 458 -27.13 -0.49 -1.99
N VAL A 459 -28.42 -0.62 -2.27
CA VAL A 459 -29.00 -1.56 -3.24
C VAL A 459 -30.04 -0.82 -4.08
N TYR A 460 -29.94 -0.95 -5.39
CA TYR A 460 -30.90 -0.40 -6.35
C TYR A 460 -31.43 -1.52 -7.23
N PRO A 461 -32.73 -1.86 -7.09
CA PRO A 461 -33.41 -2.81 -7.95
C PRO A 461 -33.90 -2.11 -9.22
N GLU A 462 -33.22 -2.28 -10.33
CA GLU A 462 -33.66 -1.77 -11.62
C GLU A 462 -34.92 -2.55 -12.08
N PRO A 463 -36.01 -1.86 -12.40
CA PRO A 463 -37.28 -2.52 -12.74
C PRO A 463 -37.14 -3.50 -13.90
N GLY A 464 -37.43 -4.77 -13.65
CA GLY A 464 -37.42 -5.83 -14.65
C GLY A 464 -36.04 -6.27 -15.18
N ARG A 465 -34.95 -5.67 -14.76
CA ARG A 465 -33.61 -5.88 -15.33
C ARG A 465 -32.60 -6.40 -14.34
N ARG A 466 -31.98 -5.53 -13.55
CA ARG A 466 -30.77 -5.79 -12.77
C ARG A 466 -30.95 -5.38 -11.31
N VAL A 467 -30.13 -5.95 -10.44
CA VAL A 467 -29.97 -5.46 -9.08
C VAL A 467 -28.55 -4.94 -8.95
N TRP A 468 -28.42 -3.67 -8.64
CA TRP A 468 -27.17 -2.98 -8.41
C TRP A 468 -26.92 -2.87 -6.91
N GLY A 469 -25.67 -2.80 -6.52
CA GLY A 469 -25.35 -2.52 -5.15
C GLY A 469 -23.87 -2.25 -4.94
N THR A 470 -23.56 -1.80 -3.74
CA THR A 470 -22.19 -1.45 -3.32
C THR A 470 -21.72 -2.36 -2.21
N ASN A 471 -20.45 -2.26 -1.85
CA ASN A 471 -19.94 -2.85 -0.61
C ASN A 471 -20.53 -2.13 0.63
N ASN A 472 -20.13 -2.60 1.80
CA ASN A 472 -20.54 -2.04 3.10
C ASN A 472 -20.06 -0.59 3.36
N ASP A 473 -19.06 -0.13 2.62
CA ASP A 473 -18.55 1.25 2.66
C ASP A 473 -19.14 2.16 1.57
N GLY A 474 -20.13 1.67 0.82
CA GLY A 474 -20.77 2.41 -0.28
C GLY A 474 -19.96 2.45 -1.57
N LYS A 475 -18.84 1.75 -1.62
CA LYS A 475 -17.93 1.70 -2.77
C LYS A 475 -18.15 0.42 -3.59
N ASN A 476 -17.36 0.28 -4.66
CA ASN A 476 -17.40 -0.90 -5.53
C ASN A 476 -18.81 -1.21 -6.05
N LEU A 477 -19.44 -0.22 -6.68
CA LEU A 477 -20.72 -0.43 -7.35
C LEU A 477 -20.59 -1.56 -8.37
N HIS A 478 -21.51 -2.50 -8.34
CA HIS A 478 -21.57 -3.60 -9.30
C HIS A 478 -22.97 -4.19 -9.41
N ILE A 479 -23.18 -4.99 -10.44
CA ILE A 479 -24.44 -5.69 -10.69
C ILE A 479 -24.35 -7.07 -10.06
N TYR A 480 -25.28 -7.33 -9.14
CA TYR A 480 -25.39 -8.61 -8.44
C TYR A 480 -26.03 -9.71 -9.27
N THR A 481 -26.90 -9.35 -10.21
CA THR A 481 -27.61 -10.32 -11.04
C THR A 481 -26.63 -11.12 -11.90
N LYS A 482 -26.52 -12.42 -11.69
CA LYS A 482 -25.70 -13.32 -12.50
C LYS A 482 -26.41 -13.67 -13.80
N LYS A 483 -26.17 -12.91 -14.84
CA LYS A 483 -26.56 -13.21 -16.22
C LYS A 483 -25.35 -13.03 -17.13
N GLN A 484 -25.35 -13.75 -18.26
CA GLN A 484 -24.31 -13.56 -19.28
C GLN A 484 -24.20 -12.08 -19.67
N GLY A 485 -22.99 -11.56 -19.75
CA GLY A 485 -22.69 -10.16 -20.07
C GLY A 485 -22.63 -9.21 -18.87
N MET A 486 -23.03 -9.64 -17.66
CA MET A 486 -22.98 -8.76 -16.47
C MET A 486 -21.54 -8.52 -15.99
N GLU A 487 -20.66 -9.48 -16.15
CA GLU A 487 -19.23 -9.33 -15.83
C GLU A 487 -18.56 -8.26 -16.70
N GLU A 488 -18.95 -8.17 -17.97
CA GLU A 488 -18.47 -7.12 -18.89
C GLU A 488 -18.93 -5.74 -18.43
N ILE A 489 -20.18 -5.60 -17.98
CA ILE A 489 -20.70 -4.34 -17.45
C ILE A 489 -20.03 -3.99 -16.12
N ASN A 490 -19.83 -4.97 -15.24
CA ASN A 490 -19.12 -4.76 -13.98
C ASN A 490 -17.67 -4.31 -14.19
N ALA A 491 -17.01 -4.79 -15.25
CA ALA A 491 -15.69 -4.30 -15.62
C ALA A 491 -15.70 -2.80 -16.00
N LEU A 492 -16.78 -2.32 -16.63
CA LEU A 492 -16.92 -0.90 -16.95
C LEU A 492 -17.11 -0.01 -15.73
N LEU A 493 -17.58 -0.54 -14.61
CA LEU A 493 -17.74 0.19 -13.35
C LEU A 493 -16.42 0.38 -12.57
N ARG A 494 -15.37 -0.37 -12.92
CA ARG A 494 -14.10 -0.33 -12.22
C ARG A 494 -13.50 1.08 -12.06
N PRO A 495 -13.59 2.00 -13.03
CA PRO A 495 -13.07 3.37 -12.88
C PRO A 495 -13.66 4.14 -11.69
N ILE A 496 -14.88 3.79 -11.28
CA ILE A 496 -15.61 4.46 -10.19
C ILE A 496 -15.67 3.64 -8.90
N HIS A 497 -14.91 2.54 -8.80
CA HIS A 497 -14.93 1.64 -7.63
C HIS A 497 -14.62 2.34 -6.31
N ASP A 498 -13.78 3.36 -6.33
CA ASP A 498 -13.38 4.10 -5.12
C ASP A 498 -14.40 5.17 -4.71
N LEU A 499 -15.37 5.46 -5.55
CA LEU A 499 -16.39 6.46 -5.26
C LEU A 499 -17.46 5.87 -4.35
N THR A 500 -17.88 6.65 -3.35
CA THR A 500 -19.00 6.28 -2.46
C THR A 500 -20.32 6.64 -3.09
N ILE A 501 -21.03 5.64 -3.59
CA ILE A 501 -22.34 5.80 -4.23
C ILE A 501 -23.43 5.73 -3.16
N GLY A 502 -24.17 6.80 -2.99
CA GLY A 502 -25.29 6.90 -2.06
C GLY A 502 -26.65 6.69 -2.73
N THR A 503 -26.73 7.01 -4.01
CA THR A 503 -27.97 6.91 -4.78
C THR A 503 -27.68 6.70 -6.26
N MET A 504 -28.61 6.09 -6.97
CA MET A 504 -28.57 5.98 -8.42
C MET A 504 -29.96 5.96 -9.03
N GLU A 505 -30.04 6.25 -10.32
CA GLU A 505 -31.20 6.17 -11.14
C GLU A 505 -30.83 5.70 -12.54
N THR A 506 -31.71 4.96 -13.21
CA THR A 506 -31.45 4.44 -14.55
C THR A 506 -32.63 4.78 -15.49
N ASP A 507 -32.31 5.27 -16.66
CA ASP A 507 -33.27 5.42 -17.76
C ASP A 507 -32.67 4.81 -19.03
N GLY A 508 -33.09 3.60 -19.35
CA GLY A 508 -32.52 2.84 -20.46
C GLY A 508 -31.05 2.50 -20.27
N ASP A 509 -30.20 3.14 -21.05
CA ASP A 509 -28.73 2.98 -20.97
C ASP A 509 -28.07 4.18 -20.27
N ASP A 510 -28.85 5.19 -19.88
CA ASP A 510 -28.36 6.29 -19.05
C ASP A 510 -28.40 5.91 -17.57
N VAL A 511 -27.29 6.02 -16.92
CA VAL A 511 -27.11 5.73 -15.48
C VAL A 511 -26.64 6.97 -14.77
N TRP A 512 -27.42 7.38 -13.79
CA TRP A 512 -27.10 8.52 -12.94
C TRP A 512 -26.66 8.03 -11.57
N LEU A 513 -25.49 8.46 -11.14
CA LEU A 513 -24.86 8.05 -9.88
C LEU A 513 -24.62 9.27 -9.01
N GLY A 514 -25.12 9.23 -7.79
CA GLY A 514 -25.00 10.33 -6.83
C GLY A 514 -24.23 9.94 -5.58
N GLY A 515 -23.52 10.89 -5.03
CA GLY A 515 -22.75 10.74 -3.80
C GLY A 515 -22.10 12.05 -3.37
N ASN A 516 -21.07 11.94 -2.53
CA ASN A 516 -20.30 13.08 -2.04
C ASN A 516 -19.47 13.78 -3.14
N PHE A 517 -19.20 13.09 -4.24
CA PHE A 517 -18.52 13.62 -5.41
C PHE A 517 -19.41 14.50 -6.31
N GLY A 518 -20.71 14.59 -6.04
CA GLY A 518 -21.72 15.20 -6.88
C GLY A 518 -22.54 14.18 -7.66
N LEU A 519 -22.83 14.46 -8.93
CA LEU A 519 -23.58 13.59 -9.83
C LEU A 519 -22.71 13.15 -11.00
N ILE A 520 -22.69 11.86 -11.26
CA ILE A 520 -22.08 11.27 -12.46
C ILE A 520 -23.18 10.77 -13.37
N HIS A 521 -23.09 11.09 -14.65
CA HIS A 521 -23.83 10.47 -15.73
C HIS A 521 -22.93 9.46 -16.43
N TRP A 522 -23.43 8.25 -16.62
CA TRP A 522 -22.77 7.18 -17.35
C TRP A 522 -23.65 6.69 -18.48
N ASP A 523 -23.23 6.93 -19.70
CA ASP A 523 -23.82 6.42 -20.92
C ASP A 523 -23.34 4.99 -21.19
N MET A 524 -24.16 3.99 -20.87
CA MET A 524 -23.84 2.57 -21.08
C MET A 524 -23.84 2.16 -22.55
N ALA A 525 -24.52 2.91 -23.42
CA ALA A 525 -24.53 2.64 -24.85
C ALA A 525 -23.22 3.00 -25.51
N MET A 526 -22.49 3.95 -24.93
CA MET A 526 -21.16 4.37 -25.41
C MET A 526 -20.11 3.32 -25.12
N LYS A 527 -19.60 2.69 -26.18
CA LYS A 527 -18.52 1.70 -26.08
C LYS A 527 -17.17 2.37 -26.32
N GLU A 528 -16.40 2.48 -25.29
CA GLU A 528 -15.02 2.90 -25.42
C GLU A 528 -14.19 1.79 -26.09
N PRO A 529 -13.35 2.13 -27.09
CA PRO A 529 -12.48 1.16 -27.73
C PRO A 529 -11.54 0.46 -26.73
N ASP A 530 -11.14 -0.76 -27.04
CA ASP A 530 -10.13 -1.46 -26.25
C ASP A 530 -8.74 -0.97 -26.65
N TYR A 531 -8.30 0.10 -26.00
CA TYR A 531 -6.99 0.68 -26.21
C TYR A 531 -5.88 -0.21 -25.65
N ALA A 532 -6.14 -1.01 -24.62
CA ALA A 532 -5.14 -1.86 -23.97
C ALA A 532 -4.50 -2.87 -24.94
N LYS A 533 -5.26 -3.37 -25.92
CA LYS A 533 -4.73 -4.27 -26.96
C LYS A 533 -3.69 -3.64 -27.88
N LYS A 534 -3.73 -2.34 -28.04
CA LYS A 534 -2.80 -1.59 -28.92
C LYS A 534 -1.70 -0.91 -28.10
N SER A 535 -1.86 -0.87 -26.80
CA SER A 535 -0.96 -0.20 -25.88
C SER A 535 0.12 -1.12 -25.40
N HIS A 536 1.25 -0.53 -25.08
CA HIS A 536 2.45 -1.22 -24.64
C HIS A 536 2.93 -0.70 -23.31
N VAL A 537 3.69 -1.52 -22.60
CA VAL A 537 4.46 -1.08 -21.44
C VAL A 537 5.87 -0.74 -21.91
N TYR A 538 6.36 0.41 -21.52
CA TYR A 538 7.69 0.91 -21.84
C TYR A 538 8.54 0.98 -20.58
N LEU A 539 9.83 0.65 -20.72
CA LEU A 539 10.79 1.01 -19.69
C LEU A 539 11.06 2.51 -19.76
N ARG A 540 11.13 3.13 -18.61
CA ARG A 540 11.36 4.59 -18.50
C ARG A 540 12.74 4.92 -18.01
N ARG A 541 13.24 4.17 -17.04
CA ARG A 541 14.54 4.41 -16.44
C ARG A 541 15.02 3.16 -15.71
N ILE A 542 16.31 2.96 -15.66
CA ILE A 542 16.92 1.89 -14.87
C ILE A 542 18.02 2.52 -14.02
N VAL A 543 17.92 2.33 -12.72
CA VAL A 543 18.88 2.85 -11.73
C VAL A 543 19.39 1.73 -10.84
N ILE A 544 20.62 1.89 -10.36
CA ILE A 544 21.25 0.97 -9.42
C ILE A 544 21.87 1.75 -8.27
N ASP A 545 22.03 1.11 -7.11
CA ASP A 545 22.85 1.58 -6.00
C ASP A 545 22.73 3.08 -5.68
N ASN A 546 21.61 3.51 -5.07
CA ASN A 546 21.35 4.90 -4.69
C ASN A 546 21.31 5.87 -5.89
N ASP A 547 20.44 5.59 -6.84
CA ASP A 547 20.08 6.46 -7.97
C ASP A 547 21.15 6.67 -9.05
N SER A 548 22.10 5.76 -9.15
CA SER A 548 23.01 5.75 -10.30
C SER A 548 22.28 5.30 -11.57
N VAL A 549 22.08 6.22 -12.51
CA VAL A 549 21.35 5.96 -13.76
C VAL A 549 22.20 5.09 -14.68
N VAL A 550 21.68 3.92 -15.01
CA VAL A 550 22.26 2.99 -15.99
C VAL A 550 21.71 3.27 -17.38
N TRP A 551 20.43 3.63 -17.42
CA TRP A 551 19.73 4.00 -18.65
C TRP A 551 18.60 4.96 -18.31
N GLY A 552 18.58 6.10 -18.96
CA GLY A 552 17.66 7.21 -18.71
C GLY A 552 16.36 7.15 -19.52
N GLY A 553 16.13 6.09 -20.28
CA GLY A 553 14.85 5.85 -20.95
C GLY A 553 14.82 6.16 -22.45
N PHE A 554 15.91 6.58 -23.05
CA PHE A 554 15.98 6.94 -24.46
C PHE A 554 17.10 6.21 -25.17
N ASP A 555 16.90 5.93 -26.45
CA ASP A 555 17.94 5.39 -27.31
C ASP A 555 18.95 6.50 -27.66
N GLU A 556 20.20 6.11 -27.93
CA GLU A 556 21.22 7.04 -28.38
C GLU A 556 20.85 7.62 -29.75
N GLY A 557 20.83 8.98 -29.84
CA GLY A 557 20.58 9.72 -31.07
C GLY A 557 19.39 10.66 -31.01
N ASP A 558 18.96 11.09 -32.20
CA ASP A 558 17.94 12.11 -32.39
C ASP A 558 16.52 11.55 -32.65
N ARG A 559 16.38 10.26 -32.71
CA ARG A 559 15.11 9.57 -32.66
C ARG A 559 14.82 9.20 -31.20
N LEU A 560 13.76 9.77 -30.65
CA LEU A 560 13.28 9.39 -29.33
C LEU A 560 12.55 8.05 -29.42
N GLY A 561 13.34 7.01 -29.70
CA GLY A 561 12.84 5.69 -30.04
C GLY A 561 12.30 4.94 -28.84
N VAL A 562 11.55 3.90 -29.15
CA VAL A 562 10.81 3.05 -28.23
C VAL A 562 11.49 1.69 -28.06
N THR A 563 12.47 1.39 -28.92
CA THR A 563 13.21 0.13 -28.87
C THR A 563 14.24 0.15 -27.75
N LEU A 564 14.33 -0.93 -27.01
CA LEU A 564 15.39 -1.08 -26.00
C LEU A 564 16.75 -1.11 -26.72
N PRO A 565 17.72 -0.27 -26.30
CA PRO A 565 19.03 -0.18 -26.93
C PRO A 565 19.90 -1.43 -26.68
N PHE A 566 19.41 -2.35 -25.88
CA PHE A 566 20.13 -3.55 -25.47
C PHE A 566 19.24 -4.80 -25.55
N LYS A 567 19.80 -5.89 -26.04
CA LYS A 567 19.14 -7.20 -26.04
C LYS A 567 19.12 -7.84 -24.66
N GLU A 568 20.08 -7.53 -23.79
CA GLU A 568 20.24 -8.06 -22.45
C GLU A 568 20.96 -7.01 -21.59
N LEU A 569 20.39 -6.69 -20.44
CA LEU A 569 21.01 -5.78 -19.50
C LEU A 569 21.90 -6.54 -18.52
N SER A 570 23.18 -6.15 -18.47
CA SER A 570 24.19 -6.88 -17.71
C SER A 570 24.81 -6.03 -16.63
N PHE A 571 24.65 -6.47 -15.38
CA PHE A 571 25.16 -5.79 -14.20
C PHE A 571 26.37 -6.50 -13.59
N ASN A 572 27.21 -5.74 -12.93
CA ASN A 572 28.32 -6.32 -12.18
C ASN A 572 27.83 -6.96 -10.87
N SER A 573 28.61 -7.88 -10.34
CA SER A 573 28.35 -8.44 -9.00
C SER A 573 28.51 -7.41 -7.91
N GLY A 574 27.68 -7.48 -6.87
CA GLY A 574 27.76 -6.61 -5.70
C GLY A 574 26.85 -5.40 -5.75
N ILE A 575 25.96 -5.31 -6.72
CA ILE A 575 24.90 -4.32 -6.76
C ILE A 575 23.94 -4.57 -5.60
N ARG A 576 23.62 -3.52 -4.86
CA ARG A 576 22.73 -3.59 -3.70
C ARG A 576 21.26 -3.60 -4.09
N ASP A 577 20.91 -2.79 -5.08
CA ASP A 577 19.56 -2.81 -5.63
C ASP A 577 19.51 -2.42 -7.11
N ILE A 578 18.49 -2.91 -7.78
CA ILE A 578 18.12 -2.53 -9.14
C ILE A 578 16.71 -2.00 -9.06
N LYS A 579 16.49 -0.77 -9.51
CA LYS A 579 15.17 -0.18 -9.62
C LYS A 579 14.87 0.05 -11.11
N VAL A 580 13.77 -0.52 -11.54
CA VAL A 580 13.29 -0.44 -12.92
C VAL A 580 12.03 0.38 -12.92
N TYR A 581 12.04 1.50 -13.62
CA TYR A 581 10.86 2.34 -13.85
C TYR A 581 10.20 1.98 -15.16
N PHE A 582 8.92 1.89 -15.14
CA PHE A 582 8.11 1.54 -16.31
C PHE A 582 6.78 2.28 -16.28
N SER A 583 6.22 2.51 -17.43
CA SER A 583 4.85 3.01 -17.59
C SER A 583 4.27 2.52 -18.91
N SER A 584 2.98 2.68 -19.08
CA SER A 584 2.28 2.38 -20.33
C SER A 584 1.97 3.69 -21.06
N ASP A 585 1.64 3.60 -22.36
CA ASP A 585 1.02 4.69 -23.11
C ASP A 585 -0.49 4.89 -22.80
N LEU A 586 -1.02 4.13 -21.83
CA LEU A 586 -2.38 4.27 -21.35
C LEU A 586 -2.49 5.43 -20.36
N PHE A 587 -3.15 6.50 -20.76
CA PHE A 587 -3.53 7.56 -19.85
C PHE A 587 -4.82 7.23 -19.09
N SER A 588 -5.03 7.87 -17.95
CA SER A 588 -6.28 7.77 -17.22
C SER A 588 -6.59 9.06 -16.47
N VAL A 589 -7.84 9.49 -16.52
CA VAL A 589 -8.37 10.65 -15.78
C VAL A 589 -9.39 10.23 -14.73
N LEU A 590 -9.93 9.01 -14.84
CA LEU A 590 -10.86 8.39 -13.90
C LEU A 590 -10.45 6.94 -13.71
N GLY A 591 -10.16 6.55 -12.48
CA GLY A 591 -9.48 5.31 -12.17
C GLY A 591 -7.96 5.43 -12.47
N ALA A 592 -7.22 4.38 -12.25
CA ALA A 592 -5.77 4.36 -12.45
C ALA A 592 -5.36 3.23 -13.39
N THR A 593 -4.28 3.45 -14.14
CA THR A 593 -3.55 2.37 -14.81
C THR A 593 -2.76 1.62 -13.75
N GLU A 594 -2.91 0.32 -13.71
CA GLU A 594 -2.25 -0.52 -12.73
C GLU A 594 -1.25 -1.43 -13.43
N TYR A 595 -0.22 -1.80 -12.70
CA TYR A 595 0.88 -2.61 -13.17
C TYR A 595 1.06 -3.82 -12.28
N ARG A 596 1.54 -4.91 -12.86
CA ARG A 596 2.10 -6.03 -12.13
C ARG A 596 3.34 -6.53 -12.82
N TYR A 597 4.26 -7.06 -12.05
CA TYR A 597 5.54 -7.52 -12.57
C TYR A 597 5.97 -8.83 -11.90
N ARG A 598 6.95 -9.48 -12.50
CA ARG A 598 7.68 -10.61 -11.92
C ARG A 598 9.11 -10.60 -12.39
N LEU A 599 10.01 -11.21 -11.62
CA LEU A 599 11.43 -11.21 -11.93
C LEU A 599 11.82 -12.40 -12.80
N ASP A 600 11.12 -13.52 -12.72
CA ASP A 600 11.36 -14.67 -13.59
C ASP A 600 10.04 -15.29 -14.06
N ALA A 601 10.07 -15.99 -15.18
CA ALA A 601 8.87 -16.62 -15.76
C ALA A 601 8.25 -17.68 -14.85
N GLY A 602 9.03 -18.26 -13.94
CA GLY A 602 8.59 -19.21 -12.92
C GLY A 602 8.02 -18.58 -11.66
N ASP A 603 8.20 -17.27 -11.45
CA ASP A 603 7.70 -16.57 -10.28
C ASP A 603 6.22 -16.25 -10.43
N GLU A 604 5.53 -16.13 -9.29
CA GLU A 604 4.19 -15.57 -9.26
C GLU A 604 4.24 -14.07 -9.62
N TRP A 605 3.17 -13.59 -10.25
CA TRP A 605 3.02 -12.17 -10.49
C TRP A 605 2.81 -11.43 -9.18
N SER A 606 3.37 -10.23 -9.06
CA SER A 606 3.00 -9.31 -7.99
C SER A 606 1.50 -8.99 -8.04
N ASP A 607 0.96 -8.50 -6.94
CA ASP A 607 -0.36 -7.88 -6.95
C ASP A 607 -0.38 -6.67 -7.90
N TRP A 608 -1.59 -6.35 -8.38
CA TRP A 608 -1.79 -5.15 -9.17
C TRP A 608 -1.62 -3.91 -8.31
N SER A 609 -0.79 -2.98 -8.75
CA SER A 609 -0.47 -1.74 -8.06
C SER A 609 -0.38 -0.58 -9.06
N THR A 610 -0.64 0.62 -8.59
CA THR A 610 -0.41 1.86 -9.36
C THR A 610 1.06 2.29 -9.37
N GLU A 611 1.94 1.57 -8.66
CA GLU A 611 3.37 1.85 -8.65
C GLU A 611 4.00 1.61 -10.03
N THR A 612 4.73 2.60 -10.50
CA THR A 612 5.43 2.61 -11.79
C THR A 612 6.89 2.16 -11.68
N SER A 613 7.26 1.51 -10.60
CA SER A 613 8.61 1.02 -10.40
C SER A 613 8.66 -0.32 -9.68
N ALA A 614 9.62 -1.15 -10.05
CA ALA A 614 9.96 -2.39 -9.37
C ALA A 614 11.36 -2.30 -8.78
N ARG A 615 11.52 -2.65 -7.52
CA ARG A 615 12.81 -2.65 -6.82
C ARG A 615 13.23 -4.05 -6.45
N PHE A 616 14.42 -4.44 -6.85
CA PHE A 616 15.04 -5.73 -6.57
C PHE A 616 16.26 -5.52 -5.66
N ALA A 617 16.08 -5.80 -4.38
CA ALA A 617 17.13 -5.63 -3.38
C ALA A 617 18.06 -6.85 -3.35
N ASN A 618 19.38 -6.61 -3.33
CA ASN A 618 20.41 -7.62 -3.27
C ASN A 618 20.24 -8.76 -4.29
N PRO A 619 20.13 -8.47 -5.60
CA PRO A 619 19.92 -9.49 -6.59
C PRO A 619 21.11 -10.47 -6.60
N ARG A 620 20.81 -11.77 -6.54
CA ARG A 620 21.85 -12.80 -6.65
C ARG A 620 22.44 -12.82 -8.04
N SER A 621 23.69 -13.28 -8.16
CA SER A 621 24.28 -13.49 -9.48
C SER A 621 23.51 -14.57 -10.23
N GLY A 622 23.07 -14.26 -11.46
CA GLY A 622 22.22 -15.13 -12.24
C GLY A 622 21.65 -14.40 -13.46
N ARG A 623 20.87 -15.14 -14.24
CA ARG A 623 20.05 -14.59 -15.33
C ARG A 623 18.62 -14.54 -14.86
N TYR A 624 17.95 -13.45 -15.14
CA TYR A 624 16.57 -13.18 -14.80
C TYR A 624 15.84 -12.68 -16.04
N THR A 625 14.54 -12.84 -16.01
CA THR A 625 13.67 -12.34 -17.08
C THR A 625 12.58 -11.48 -16.44
N PHE A 626 12.88 -10.19 -16.27
CA PHE A 626 11.89 -9.25 -15.78
C PHE A 626 10.73 -9.12 -16.75
N GLN A 627 9.52 -9.28 -16.24
CA GLN A 627 8.30 -9.11 -17.03
C GLN A 627 7.39 -8.13 -16.30
N VAL A 628 6.76 -7.25 -17.07
CA VAL A 628 5.77 -6.30 -16.55
C VAL A 628 4.64 -6.14 -17.55
N MET A 629 3.43 -6.00 -17.07
CA MET A 629 2.25 -5.69 -17.85
C MET A 629 1.40 -4.64 -17.15
N ALA A 630 0.64 -3.91 -17.93
CA ALA A 630 -0.31 -2.94 -17.44
C ALA A 630 -1.75 -3.44 -17.64
N ARG A 631 -2.68 -2.88 -16.86
CA ARG A 631 -4.11 -2.95 -17.15
C ARG A 631 -4.71 -1.56 -17.07
N ASP A 632 -5.66 -1.33 -17.95
CA ASP A 632 -6.38 -0.07 -17.97
C ASP A 632 -7.40 0.02 -16.83
N ARG A 633 -8.06 1.16 -16.72
CA ARG A 633 -9.12 1.42 -15.75
C ARG A 633 -10.27 0.41 -15.78
N TYR A 634 -10.46 -0.31 -16.87
CA TYR A 634 -11.49 -1.34 -17.02
C TYR A 634 -10.97 -2.76 -16.71
N GLY A 635 -9.69 -2.89 -16.38
CA GLY A 635 -9.05 -4.18 -16.11
C GLY A 635 -8.57 -4.93 -17.34
N ARG A 636 -8.64 -4.32 -18.55
CA ARG A 636 -8.11 -4.90 -19.77
C ARG A 636 -6.60 -4.79 -19.78
N THR A 637 -5.90 -5.86 -20.14
CA THR A 637 -4.44 -5.95 -20.00
C THR A 637 -3.71 -5.74 -21.31
N THR A 638 -2.55 -5.10 -21.22
CA THR A 638 -1.59 -5.01 -22.33
C THR A 638 -0.81 -6.32 -22.52
N GLU A 639 -0.07 -6.42 -23.61
CA GLU A 639 0.99 -7.42 -23.72
C GLU A 639 2.09 -7.17 -22.67
N SER A 640 2.74 -8.26 -22.24
CA SER A 640 3.82 -8.12 -21.26
C SER A 640 5.12 -7.68 -21.91
N LEU A 641 5.74 -6.63 -21.39
CA LEU A 641 7.12 -6.29 -21.71
C LEU A 641 8.06 -7.30 -21.03
N THR A 642 9.05 -7.78 -21.77
CA THR A 642 10.03 -8.74 -21.27
C THR A 642 11.44 -8.18 -21.42
N LEU A 643 12.17 -8.11 -20.29
CA LEU A 643 13.55 -7.62 -20.23
C LEU A 643 14.47 -8.69 -19.65
N PRO A 644 15.42 -9.23 -20.41
CA PRO A 644 16.46 -10.11 -19.88
C PRO A 644 17.46 -9.30 -19.05
N LEU A 645 17.69 -9.72 -17.82
CA LEU A 645 18.63 -9.12 -16.88
C LEU A 645 19.68 -10.15 -16.48
N THR A 646 20.93 -9.77 -16.48
CA THR A 646 22.01 -10.63 -15.99
C THR A 646 22.82 -9.93 -14.92
N VAL A 647 22.89 -10.52 -13.74
CA VAL A 647 23.80 -10.12 -12.68
C VAL A 647 25.02 -11.04 -12.72
N ARG A 648 26.17 -10.51 -13.14
CA ARG A 648 27.40 -11.28 -13.34
C ARG A 648 27.89 -11.86 -12.01
N TYR A 649 28.46 -13.05 -12.08
CA TYR A 649 29.12 -13.63 -10.94
C TYR A 649 30.36 -12.80 -10.52
N PRO A 650 30.63 -12.70 -9.21
CA PRO A 650 31.87 -12.07 -8.72
C PRO A 650 33.09 -12.67 -9.40
N VAL A 651 34.11 -11.84 -9.61
CA VAL A 651 35.37 -12.25 -10.27
C VAL A 651 35.97 -13.50 -9.62
N TYR A 652 35.88 -13.58 -8.28
CA TYR A 652 36.42 -14.69 -7.52
C TYR A 652 35.68 -16.04 -7.67
N VAL A 653 34.45 -16.04 -8.21
CA VAL A 653 33.63 -17.26 -8.48
C VAL A 653 33.65 -17.64 -9.96
N ARG A 654 34.20 -16.78 -10.84
CA ARG A 654 34.22 -17.07 -12.28
C ARG A 654 35.14 -18.24 -12.57
N TRP A 655 34.88 -18.97 -13.64
CA TRP A 655 35.59 -20.18 -14.01
C TRP A 655 37.12 -20.02 -14.04
N TYR A 656 37.62 -18.90 -14.53
CA TYR A 656 39.06 -18.63 -14.57
C TYR A 656 39.66 -18.39 -13.16
N SER A 657 38.90 -17.82 -12.23
CA SER A 657 39.34 -17.69 -10.84
C SER A 657 39.38 -19.04 -10.12
N ILE A 658 38.40 -19.92 -10.41
CA ILE A 658 38.39 -21.29 -9.91
C ILE A 658 39.64 -22.05 -10.43
N VAL A 659 39.96 -21.90 -11.72
CA VAL A 659 41.18 -22.46 -12.29
C VAL A 659 42.42 -21.89 -11.59
N LEU A 660 42.44 -20.57 -11.35
CA LEU A 660 43.54 -19.92 -10.65
C LEU A 660 43.72 -20.48 -9.21
N TYR A 661 42.59 -20.70 -8.50
CA TYR A 661 42.62 -21.30 -7.16
C TYR A 661 43.11 -22.73 -7.19
N ILE A 662 42.70 -23.53 -8.17
CA ILE A 662 43.20 -24.90 -8.35
C ILE A 662 44.70 -24.89 -8.66
N VAL A 663 45.16 -23.99 -9.53
CA VAL A 663 46.59 -23.83 -9.83
C VAL A 663 47.36 -23.37 -8.58
N ALA A 664 46.85 -22.36 -7.87
CA ALA A 664 47.47 -21.86 -6.65
C ALA A 664 47.53 -22.95 -5.57
N LEU A 665 46.46 -23.71 -5.39
CA LEU A 665 46.42 -24.86 -4.47
C LEU A 665 47.41 -25.95 -4.88
N SER A 666 47.48 -26.26 -6.18
CA SER A 666 48.42 -27.24 -6.71
C SER A 666 49.87 -26.81 -6.50
N LEU A 667 50.18 -25.53 -6.76
CA LEU A 667 51.49 -24.95 -6.48
C LEU A 667 51.83 -24.96 -4.98
N LEU A 668 50.84 -24.67 -4.13
CA LEU A 668 51.00 -24.75 -2.69
C LEU A 668 51.31 -26.19 -2.23
N ILE A 669 50.56 -27.16 -2.76
CA ILE A 669 50.80 -28.59 -2.49
C ILE A 669 52.23 -29.00 -2.95
N LEU A 670 52.61 -28.61 -4.18
CA LEU A 670 53.96 -28.88 -4.70
C LEU A 670 55.03 -28.19 -3.86
N PHE A 671 54.79 -26.96 -3.39
CA PHE A 671 55.67 -26.25 -2.47
C PHE A 671 55.81 -27.00 -1.15
N LEU A 672 54.70 -27.42 -0.54
CA LEU A 672 54.68 -28.19 0.70
C LEU A 672 55.37 -29.53 0.56
N ILE A 673 55.15 -30.22 -0.57
CA ILE A 673 55.87 -31.49 -0.86
C ILE A 673 57.39 -31.24 -0.99
N ARG A 674 57.78 -30.19 -1.77
CA ARG A 674 59.22 -29.84 -1.90
C ARG A 674 59.82 -29.39 -0.60
N TRP A 675 59.08 -28.60 0.19
CA TRP A 675 59.53 -28.16 1.53
C TRP A 675 59.70 -29.37 2.46
N ARG A 676 58.76 -30.28 2.48
CA ARG A 676 58.84 -31.52 3.27
C ARG A 676 59.95 -32.45 2.80
N MET A 677 60.10 -32.56 1.47
CA MET A 677 61.24 -33.33 0.90
C MET A 677 62.57 -32.71 1.27
N ARG A 678 62.70 -31.37 1.18
CA ARG A 678 63.95 -30.68 1.63
C ARG A 678 64.20 -30.88 3.12
N ARG A 679 63.16 -30.84 3.94
CA ARG A 679 63.28 -31.08 5.37
C ARG A 679 63.66 -32.52 5.68
N LEU A 680 63.07 -33.48 5.00
CA LEU A 680 63.36 -34.90 5.11
C LEU A 680 64.81 -35.19 4.64
N LEU A 681 65.30 -34.56 3.56
CA LEU A 681 66.68 -34.63 3.08
C LEU A 681 67.60 -33.99 4.08
N ALA A 682 67.29 -32.85 4.67
CA ALA A 682 68.07 -32.20 5.69
C ALA A 682 68.12 -33.04 7.03
N GLU A 683 66.96 -33.64 7.39
CA GLU A 683 66.95 -34.59 8.51
C GLU A 683 67.71 -35.85 8.24
N LYS A 684 67.62 -36.37 7.00
CA LYS A 684 68.47 -37.53 6.63
C LYS A 684 69.98 -37.23 6.70
N MET A 685 70.44 -36.10 6.15
CA MET A 685 71.82 -35.67 6.26
C MET A 685 72.26 -35.39 7.70
N ARG A 686 71.35 -34.85 8.51
CA ARG A 686 71.57 -34.59 9.93
C ARG A 686 71.65 -35.90 10.75
N LEU A 687 70.73 -36.85 10.37
CA LEU A 687 70.76 -38.20 10.96
C LEU A 687 72.05 -38.98 10.58
N GLU A 688 72.54 -38.87 9.35
CA GLU A 688 73.76 -39.48 8.91
C GLU A 688 74.98 -38.88 9.69
N HIS A 689 74.97 -37.54 9.87
CA HIS A 689 75.97 -36.87 10.69
C HIS A 689 75.93 -37.24 12.19
N ILE A 690 74.69 -37.36 12.73
CA ILE A 690 74.42 -37.73 14.12
C ILE A 690 74.76 -39.21 14.39
N VAL A 691 74.55 -40.06 13.39
CA VAL A 691 74.91 -41.48 13.50
C VAL A 691 76.44 -41.66 13.59
N GLU A 692 77.18 -40.87 12.81
CA GLU A 692 78.63 -40.86 12.88
C GLU A 692 79.16 -40.29 14.24
N GLU A 693 78.59 -39.23 14.74
CA GLU A 693 78.89 -38.61 16.04
C GLU A 693 78.43 -39.45 17.24
N ARG A 694 77.28 -40.08 17.13
CA ARG A 694 76.73 -40.92 18.21
C ARG A 694 77.36 -42.27 18.38
N THR A 695 78.01 -42.82 17.36
CA THR A 695 78.75 -44.06 17.49
C THR A 695 79.98 -43.83 18.37
N SER A 696 80.48 -42.59 18.40
CA SER A 696 81.61 -42.19 19.29
C SER A 696 81.15 -41.84 20.73
N GLN A 697 79.95 -41.29 20.91
CA GLN A 697 79.44 -40.82 22.22
C GLN A 697 78.67 -41.87 23.04
N ILE A 698 78.12 -42.91 22.40
CA ILE A 698 77.35 -43.96 23.09
C ILE A 698 78.18 -44.79 24.08
N ARG A 699 79.56 -44.73 24.01
CA ARG A 699 80.38 -45.39 24.95
C ARG A 699 80.55 -44.66 26.31
N ASN A 700 80.21 -43.37 26.38
CA ASN A 700 80.39 -42.55 27.58
C ASN A 700 79.15 -42.09 28.30
N GLN A 701 77.93 -42.42 27.87
CA GLN A 701 76.76 -41.86 28.47
C GLN A 701 75.72 -42.88 28.99
N LYS A 702 76.20 -44.11 29.25
CA LYS A 702 75.28 -45.11 29.83
C LYS A 702 74.91 -44.85 31.30
N ASP A 703 75.68 -44.04 31.97
CA ASP A 703 75.52 -43.86 33.43
C ASP A 703 74.75 -42.56 33.87
N GLU A 704 74.41 -41.67 32.91
CA GLU A 704 73.83 -40.38 33.26
C GLU A 704 72.25 -40.23 32.95
N ILE A 705 71.69 -41.22 32.34
CA ILE A 705 70.29 -41.10 31.79
C ILE A 705 69.26 -41.62 32.75
N GLU A 706 69.55 -42.32 33.77
CA GLU A 706 68.52 -42.86 34.69
C GLU A 706 67.94 -41.84 35.69
N GLU A 707 68.61 -40.73 35.90
CA GLU A 707 68.16 -39.72 36.90
C GLU A 707 67.30 -38.56 36.35
N LYS A 708 67.37 -38.29 35.05
CA LYS A 708 66.68 -37.11 34.44
C LYS A 708 65.26 -37.41 33.82
N SER A 709 64.93 -38.70 33.66
CA SER A 709 63.64 -39.06 33.03
C SER A 709 62.41 -38.80 33.91
N LYS A 710 62.57 -38.73 35.22
CA LYS A 710 61.46 -38.52 36.13
C LYS A 710 60.98 -37.06 36.33
N LYS A 711 61.83 -36.10 35.92
CA LYS A 711 61.46 -34.67 36.14
C LYS A 711 60.83 -33.99 34.94
N LEU A 712 60.83 -34.58 33.75
CA LEU A 712 60.35 -33.95 32.50
C LEU A 712 58.86 -34.26 32.22
N GLU A 713 58.33 -35.36 32.79
CA GLU A 713 56.99 -35.81 32.54
C GLU A 713 55.91 -34.95 33.27
N VAL A 714 56.28 -34.37 34.41
CA VAL A 714 55.38 -33.54 35.20
C VAL A 714 55.28 -32.10 34.67
N ALA A 715 56.32 -31.59 34.01
CA ALA A 715 56.39 -30.22 33.52
C ALA A 715 55.63 -30.01 32.17
N LEU A 716 55.42 -31.06 31.37
CA LEU A 716 54.75 -30.97 30.08
C LEU A 716 53.21 -30.99 30.21
N ASP A 717 52.68 -31.61 31.27
CA ASP A 717 51.23 -31.66 31.50
C ASP A 717 50.67 -30.30 32.01
N ASP A 718 51.44 -29.57 32.82
CA ASP A 718 51.09 -28.28 33.36
C ASP A 718 51.14 -27.13 32.32
N LEU A 719 52.06 -27.23 31.34
CA LEU A 719 52.17 -26.23 30.26
C LEU A 719 51.06 -26.29 29.25
N SER A 720 50.56 -27.50 28.96
CA SER A 720 49.48 -27.72 28.01
C SER A 720 48.13 -27.18 28.54
N LYS A 721 47.90 -27.31 29.83
CA LYS A 721 46.69 -26.80 30.51
C LYS A 721 46.65 -25.26 30.60
N ALA A 722 47.82 -24.65 30.85
CA ALA A 722 47.96 -23.20 30.92
C ALA A 722 47.80 -22.52 29.55
N GLN A 723 48.31 -23.16 28.49
CA GLN A 723 48.20 -22.62 27.11
C GLN A 723 46.75 -22.63 26.58
N TYR A 724 45.96 -23.64 26.93
CA TYR A 724 44.56 -23.73 26.54
C TYR A 724 43.68 -22.70 27.25
N GLN A 725 43.99 -22.39 28.51
CA GLN A 725 43.27 -21.36 29.26
C GLN A 725 43.59 -19.94 28.78
N LEU A 726 44.84 -19.65 28.41
CA LEU A 726 45.26 -18.34 27.89
C LEU A 726 44.60 -18.00 26.53
N ILE A 727 44.54 -18.96 25.61
CA ILE A 727 43.90 -18.75 24.30
C ILE A 727 42.41 -18.51 24.43
N ARG A 728 41.75 -19.16 25.40
CA ARG A 728 40.32 -18.96 25.67
C ARG A 728 40.02 -17.59 26.30
N GLN A 729 40.90 -17.13 27.20
CA GLN A 729 40.75 -15.81 27.84
C GLN A 729 41.05 -14.65 26.88
N GLU A 730 42.04 -14.78 26.02
CA GLU A 730 42.41 -13.73 25.06
C GLU A 730 41.35 -13.53 23.98
N LYS A 731 40.73 -14.62 23.49
CA LYS A 731 39.59 -14.52 22.56
C LYS A 731 38.32 -13.90 23.18
N MET A 732 38.04 -14.23 24.45
CA MET A 732 36.90 -13.67 25.15
C MET A 732 37.09 -12.19 25.52
N ALA A 733 38.28 -11.79 25.93
CA ALA A 733 38.58 -10.41 26.29
C ALA A 733 38.51 -9.45 25.06
N THR A 734 39.00 -9.90 23.92
CA THR A 734 39.03 -9.10 22.69
C THR A 734 37.61 -8.89 22.13
N VAL A 735 36.75 -9.93 22.14
CA VAL A 735 35.34 -9.83 21.73
C VAL A 735 34.57 -8.99 22.73
N GLY A 736 34.81 -9.15 24.03
CA GLY A 736 34.11 -8.38 25.07
C GLY A 736 34.38 -6.87 24.99
N THR A 737 35.63 -6.47 24.77
CA THR A 737 36.02 -5.05 24.72
C THR A 737 35.51 -4.34 23.46
N LEU A 738 35.55 -5.00 22.32
CA LEU A 738 35.02 -4.45 21.05
C LEU A 738 33.51 -4.30 21.09
N THR A 739 32.81 -5.30 21.63
CA THR A 739 31.35 -5.30 21.68
C THR A 739 30.81 -4.30 22.70
N LYS A 740 31.48 -4.14 23.85
CA LYS A 740 31.10 -3.14 24.87
C LYS A 740 31.20 -1.71 24.34
N GLY A 741 32.26 -1.38 23.61
CA GLY A 741 32.44 -0.04 23.02
C GLY A 741 31.47 0.27 21.87
N LEU A 742 30.96 -0.75 21.15
CA LEU A 742 29.96 -0.63 20.13
C LEU A 742 28.56 -0.46 20.74
N VAL A 743 28.24 -1.22 21.78
CA VAL A 743 26.96 -1.15 22.48
C VAL A 743 26.75 0.25 23.09
N ASP A 744 27.75 0.82 23.78
CA ASP A 744 27.68 2.16 24.35
C ASP A 744 27.47 3.27 23.29
N ARG A 745 28.09 3.10 22.11
CA ARG A 745 27.96 4.05 21.00
C ARG A 745 26.60 4.00 20.30
N ILE A 746 25.88 2.90 20.40
CA ILE A 746 24.54 2.74 19.78
C ILE A 746 23.45 3.06 20.79
N LEU A 747 23.63 2.75 22.08
CA LEU A 747 22.66 3.07 23.11
C LEU A 747 22.41 4.58 23.25
N ASN A 748 23.47 5.39 23.14
CA ASN A 748 23.32 6.84 23.27
C ASN A 748 22.45 7.47 22.18
N PRO A 749 22.69 7.28 20.87
CA PRO A 749 21.83 7.85 19.84
C PRO A 749 20.41 7.28 19.89
N MET A 750 20.21 6.03 20.33
CA MET A 750 18.87 5.46 20.50
C MET A 750 18.08 6.10 21.63
N ASN A 751 18.74 6.44 22.73
CA ASN A 751 18.11 7.20 23.81
C ASN A 751 17.69 8.61 23.32
N TYR A 752 18.48 9.24 22.45
CA TYR A 752 18.09 10.51 21.82
C TYR A 752 16.88 10.35 20.92
N VAL A 753 16.85 9.33 20.07
CA VAL A 753 15.68 9.04 19.20
C VAL A 753 14.41 8.88 20.03
N ASN A 754 14.47 8.10 21.11
CA ASN A 754 13.33 7.92 22.00
C ASN A 754 12.89 9.24 22.66
N ASN A 755 13.84 10.03 23.17
CA ASN A 755 13.55 11.29 23.85
C ASN A 755 12.97 12.32 22.86
N PHE A 756 13.55 12.47 21.68
CA PHE A 756 13.03 13.39 20.68
C PHE A 756 11.68 12.96 20.13
N SER A 757 11.45 11.65 19.94
CA SER A 757 10.16 11.12 19.57
C SER A 757 9.08 11.48 20.61
N HIS A 758 9.38 11.24 21.88
CA HIS A 758 8.47 11.56 22.98
C HIS A 758 8.17 13.06 23.10
N MET A 759 9.20 13.91 22.98
CA MET A 759 9.03 15.36 22.95
C MET A 759 8.18 15.81 21.75
N SER A 760 8.39 15.21 20.57
CA SER A 760 7.62 15.53 19.37
C SER A 760 6.15 15.13 19.50
N ILE A 761 5.85 14.00 20.13
CA ILE A 761 4.47 13.59 20.45
C ILE A 761 3.81 14.63 21.37
N GLY A 762 4.55 15.17 22.36
CA GLY A 762 4.05 16.25 23.21
C GLY A 762 3.72 17.51 22.42
N LEU A 763 4.63 17.95 21.55
CA LEU A 763 4.45 19.14 20.70
C LEU A 763 3.26 19.00 19.75
N VAL A 764 3.07 17.82 19.16
CA VAL A 764 1.90 17.53 18.31
C VAL A 764 0.60 17.66 19.08
N LYS A 765 0.59 17.19 20.33
CA LYS A 765 -0.56 17.33 21.20
C LYS A 765 -0.86 18.80 21.53
N ASP A 766 0.18 19.57 21.87
CA ASP A 766 0.05 20.99 22.17
C ASP A 766 -0.44 21.79 20.95
N ILE A 767 0.01 21.45 19.75
CA ILE A 767 -0.46 22.06 18.50
C ILE A 767 -1.92 21.69 18.24
N LYS A 768 -2.31 20.44 18.50
CA LYS A 768 -3.69 19.99 18.34
C LYS A 768 -4.63 20.70 19.31
N ASP A 769 -4.23 20.80 20.57
CA ASP A 769 -4.98 21.51 21.61
C ASP A 769 -5.13 23.03 21.24
N ASN A 770 -4.08 23.63 20.65
CA ASN A 770 -4.13 25.00 20.15
C ASN A 770 -5.03 25.17 18.91
N LEU A 771 -5.08 24.17 18.03
CA LEU A 771 -5.99 24.18 16.87
C LEU A 771 -7.45 24.01 17.29
N ASP A 772 -7.70 23.25 18.36
CA ASP A 772 -9.04 23.09 18.94
C ASP A 772 -9.54 24.38 19.61
N ASP A 773 -8.61 25.18 20.17
CA ASP A 773 -8.93 26.47 20.80
C ASP A 773 -9.21 27.59 19.75
N ASP A 774 -8.65 27.51 18.55
CA ASP A 774 -8.81 28.50 17.48
C ASP A 774 -9.84 28.10 16.40
N GLN A 775 -10.62 27.08 16.64
CA GLN A 775 -11.61 26.50 15.70
C GLN A 775 -12.62 27.52 15.16
N GLU A 776 -12.93 28.59 15.91
CA GLU A 776 -13.89 29.61 15.48
C GLU A 776 -13.38 30.55 14.37
N ASN A 777 -12.06 30.56 14.07
CA ASN A 777 -11.44 31.46 13.12
C ASN A 777 -10.94 30.78 11.83
N MET A 778 -10.98 29.47 11.75
CA MET A 778 -10.56 28.69 10.58
C MET A 778 -11.74 28.21 9.73
N THR A 779 -11.52 28.06 8.43
CA THR A 779 -12.46 27.35 7.59
C THR A 779 -12.46 25.86 7.93
N SER A 780 -13.63 25.23 7.97
CA SER A 780 -13.82 23.83 8.40
C SER A 780 -12.83 22.85 7.72
N ASP A 781 -12.61 23.02 6.44
CA ASP A 781 -11.76 22.10 5.65
C ASP A 781 -10.27 22.22 6.04
N ILE A 782 -9.79 23.44 6.30
CA ILE A 782 -8.39 23.66 6.71
C ILE A 782 -8.13 23.16 8.14
N TYR A 783 -9.13 23.24 9.00
CA TYR A 783 -9.05 22.71 10.35
C TYR A 783 -9.01 21.17 10.34
N GLU A 784 -9.93 20.50 9.63
CA GLU A 784 -9.97 19.05 9.50
C GLU A 784 -8.68 18.49 8.88
N ASP A 785 -8.21 19.05 7.78
CA ASP A 785 -6.95 18.63 7.15
C ASP A 785 -5.74 18.81 8.08
N SER A 786 -5.74 19.86 8.90
CA SER A 786 -4.67 20.13 9.87
C SER A 786 -4.69 19.14 11.03
N VAL A 787 -5.85 18.82 11.55
CA VAL A 787 -6.03 17.82 12.61
C VAL A 787 -5.63 16.42 12.11
N ASP A 788 -6.05 16.05 10.91
CA ASP A 788 -5.69 14.75 10.31
C ASP A 788 -4.18 14.63 10.08
N ALA A 789 -3.54 15.68 9.58
CA ALA A 789 -2.08 15.71 9.41
C ALA A 789 -1.35 15.56 10.76
N LEU A 790 -1.83 16.21 11.81
CA LEU A 790 -1.29 16.09 13.17
C LEU A 790 -1.49 14.69 13.75
N ASP A 791 -2.62 14.06 13.51
CA ASP A 791 -2.88 12.69 13.97
C ASP A 791 -2.00 11.66 13.25
N MET A 792 -1.76 11.86 11.96
CA MET A 792 -0.78 11.06 11.21
C MET A 792 0.64 11.25 11.74
N LEU A 793 1.05 12.48 12.02
CA LEU A 793 2.37 12.78 12.56
C LEU A 793 2.54 12.18 13.97
N ASN A 794 1.54 12.31 14.82
CA ASN A 794 1.52 11.69 16.14
C ASN A 794 1.65 10.16 16.08
N THR A 795 0.96 9.55 15.12
CA THR A 795 1.03 8.10 14.89
C THR A 795 2.42 7.66 14.45
N ASN A 796 3.05 8.42 13.57
CA ASN A 796 4.42 8.13 13.11
C ASN A 796 5.45 8.31 14.22
N LEU A 797 5.33 9.36 15.02
CA LEU A 797 6.21 9.61 16.16
C LEU A 797 6.10 8.51 17.22
N LYS A 798 4.90 8.03 17.51
CA LYS A 798 4.69 6.88 18.41
C LYS A 798 5.38 5.61 17.88
N LYS A 799 5.34 5.38 16.57
CA LYS A 799 6.06 4.25 15.97
C LYS A 799 7.58 4.41 16.09
N ILE A 800 8.13 5.60 15.91
CA ILE A 800 9.55 5.88 16.09
C ILE A 800 9.98 5.61 17.54
N GLU A 801 9.17 6.06 18.50
CA GLU A 801 9.39 5.79 19.92
C GLU A 801 9.40 4.28 20.20
N GLU A 802 8.41 3.54 19.71
CA GLU A 802 8.31 2.09 19.87
C GLU A 802 9.52 1.35 19.32
N HIS A 803 9.94 1.68 18.09
CA HIS A 803 11.12 1.07 17.47
C HIS A 803 12.42 1.46 18.19
N GLY A 804 12.53 2.69 18.68
CA GLY A 804 13.64 3.15 19.47
C GLY A 804 13.77 2.39 20.79
N LEU A 805 12.65 2.21 21.49
CA LEU A 805 12.58 1.43 22.73
C LEU A 805 12.94 -0.05 22.48
N ASN A 806 12.50 -0.63 21.38
CA ASN A 806 12.83 -2.01 21.03
C ASN A 806 14.33 -2.17 20.76
N THR A 807 14.93 -1.25 20.03
CA THR A 807 16.39 -1.27 19.79
C THR A 807 17.18 -1.13 21.09
N THR A 808 16.73 -0.27 21.99
CA THR A 808 17.34 -0.09 23.31
C THR A 808 17.26 -1.37 24.15
N ARG A 809 16.14 -2.13 24.07
CA ARG A 809 16.01 -3.43 24.76
C ARG A 809 16.97 -4.47 24.20
N ILE A 810 17.13 -4.53 22.88
CA ILE A 810 18.07 -5.47 22.23
C ILE A 810 19.50 -5.16 22.68
N LEU A 811 19.88 -3.90 22.72
CA LEU A 811 21.21 -3.49 23.13
C LEU A 811 21.49 -3.78 24.60
N LYS A 812 20.52 -3.54 25.49
CA LYS A 812 20.62 -3.91 26.90
C LYS A 812 20.75 -5.43 27.08
N ALA A 813 20.02 -6.21 26.28
CA ALA A 813 20.14 -7.65 26.31
C ALA A 813 21.53 -8.15 25.86
N MET A 814 22.12 -7.49 24.86
CA MET A 814 23.51 -7.75 24.44
C MET A 814 24.53 -7.35 25.51
N GLU A 815 24.32 -6.23 26.18
CA GLU A 815 25.16 -5.81 27.32
C GLU A 815 25.11 -6.83 28.46
N GLU A 816 23.94 -7.36 28.78
CA GLU A 816 23.78 -8.44 29.78
C GLU A 816 24.50 -9.74 29.36
N MET A 817 24.59 -10.03 28.08
CA MET A 817 25.36 -11.18 27.57
C MET A 817 26.87 -11.02 27.72
N LEU A 818 27.35 -9.78 27.74
CA LEU A 818 28.79 -9.46 27.77
C LEU A 818 29.34 -9.19 29.17
N LYS A 819 28.47 -9.13 30.17
CA LYS A 819 28.93 -8.95 31.56
C LYS A 819 29.74 -10.13 32.04
N ASP A 820 30.97 -9.85 32.53
CA ASP A 820 31.79 -10.83 33.21
C ASP A 820 31.06 -11.39 34.42
N ARG A 821 30.76 -12.67 34.42
CA ARG A 821 30.06 -13.37 35.49
C ARG A 821 31.03 -14.15 36.33
N SER A 822 31.69 -13.46 37.23
CA SER A 822 32.37 -14.16 38.34
C SER A 822 31.27 -14.80 39.21
N VAL A 823 31.25 -16.10 39.28
CA VAL A 823 30.35 -16.86 40.12
C VAL A 823 30.93 -16.84 41.54
N ASN A 824 30.16 -16.36 42.51
CA ASN A 824 30.45 -16.46 43.95
C ASN A 824 29.54 -17.53 44.55
N PRO A 825 29.88 -18.80 44.38
CA PRO A 825 29.04 -19.88 44.84
C PRO A 825 29.04 -19.93 46.39
N THR A 826 27.87 -20.13 46.96
CA THR A 826 27.65 -20.34 48.39
C THR A 826 26.76 -21.54 48.62
N LEU A 827 26.87 -22.19 49.74
CA LEU A 827 26.05 -23.35 50.08
C LEU A 827 24.65 -22.89 50.44
N ILE A 828 23.67 -23.21 49.60
CA ILE A 828 22.30 -22.73 49.72
C ILE A 828 21.33 -23.87 49.54
N ASN A 829 20.26 -23.82 50.33
CA ASN A 829 19.10 -24.71 50.13
C ASN A 829 18.24 -24.23 48.93
N LEU A 830 18.28 -24.99 47.83
CA LEU A 830 17.59 -24.70 46.58
C LEU A 830 16.06 -24.61 46.78
N ALA A 831 15.47 -25.41 47.69
CA ALA A 831 14.05 -25.30 47.95
C ALA A 831 13.65 -23.97 48.55
N SER A 832 14.55 -23.35 49.35
CA SER A 832 14.35 -22.02 49.90
C SER A 832 14.35 -20.93 48.82
N ILE A 833 15.30 -20.99 47.87
CA ILE A 833 15.32 -20.07 46.74
C ILE A 833 14.08 -20.22 45.89
N CYS A 834 13.66 -21.43 45.58
CA CYS A 834 12.47 -21.70 44.78
C CYS A 834 11.20 -21.12 45.43
N ARG A 835 11.03 -21.27 46.73
CA ARG A 835 9.89 -20.69 47.47
C ARG A 835 9.91 -19.15 47.40
N LYS A 836 11.07 -18.53 47.62
CA LYS A 836 11.23 -17.08 47.53
C LYS A 836 10.88 -16.55 46.13
N ASN A 837 11.27 -17.29 45.07
CA ASN A 837 10.90 -16.92 43.70
C ASN A 837 9.40 -17.09 43.43
N ILE A 838 8.73 -18.05 44.05
CA ILE A 838 7.28 -18.20 43.99
C ILE A 838 6.58 -17.01 44.65
N GLU A 839 7.07 -16.55 45.83
CA GLU A 839 6.55 -15.36 46.49
C GLU A 839 6.73 -14.11 45.62
N MET A 840 7.87 -13.97 44.98
CA MET A 840 8.13 -12.88 44.03
C MET A 840 7.20 -13.01 42.77
N LEU A 841 6.96 -14.21 42.28
CA LEU A 841 6.05 -14.44 41.18
C LEU A 841 4.63 -14.00 41.54
N HIS A 842 4.18 -14.32 42.74
CA HIS A 842 2.87 -13.86 43.23
C HIS A 842 2.79 -12.33 43.33
N ALA A 843 3.86 -11.66 43.70
CA ALA A 843 3.89 -10.21 43.76
C ALA A 843 3.88 -9.53 42.38
N TYR A 844 4.60 -10.08 41.41
CA TYR A 844 4.71 -9.50 40.08
C TYR A 844 3.52 -9.83 39.16
N TYR A 845 2.87 -10.99 39.34
CA TYR A 845 1.81 -11.46 38.47
C TYR A 845 0.49 -11.69 39.23
N ALA A 846 0.23 -10.92 40.28
CA ALA A 846 -0.94 -11.08 41.14
C ALA A 846 -2.27 -11.02 40.38
N GLU A 847 -2.38 -10.09 39.42
CA GLU A 847 -3.56 -9.93 38.55
C GLU A 847 -3.73 -11.13 37.62
N ASP A 848 -2.68 -11.53 36.90
CA ASP A 848 -2.69 -12.65 35.98
C ASP A 848 -3.02 -13.99 36.69
N ILE A 849 -2.48 -14.19 37.88
CA ILE A 849 -2.73 -15.40 38.70
C ILE A 849 -4.19 -15.45 39.16
N ALA A 850 -4.75 -14.31 39.58
CA ALA A 850 -6.13 -14.20 40.00
C ALA A 850 -7.11 -14.35 38.82
N GLU A 851 -6.86 -13.67 37.70
CA GLU A 851 -7.70 -13.70 36.52
C GLU A 851 -7.71 -15.08 35.84
N CYS A 852 -6.54 -15.69 35.72
CA CYS A 852 -6.39 -16.99 35.09
C CYS A 852 -6.62 -18.17 36.05
N HIS A 853 -6.80 -17.96 37.33
CA HIS A 853 -6.97 -18.99 38.39
C HIS A 853 -5.81 -20.01 38.40
N ILE A 854 -4.56 -19.49 38.33
CA ILE A 854 -3.38 -20.36 38.23
C ILE A 854 -3.07 -20.96 39.58
N ARG A 855 -3.03 -22.31 39.64
CA ARG A 855 -2.58 -23.03 40.80
C ARG A 855 -1.07 -23.21 40.77
N ILE A 856 -0.38 -22.82 41.85
CA ILE A 856 1.07 -22.93 41.98
C ILE A 856 1.39 -23.89 43.13
N GLU A 857 2.07 -25.00 42.81
CA GLU A 857 2.55 -25.99 43.80
C GLU A 857 4.02 -25.72 44.12
N SER A 858 4.30 -25.36 45.34
CA SER A 858 5.64 -25.04 45.82
C SER A 858 6.36 -26.31 46.36
N PRO A 859 7.68 -26.35 46.37
CA PRO A 859 8.45 -27.40 47.01
C PRO A 859 8.13 -27.54 48.51
N ASP A 860 8.16 -28.76 49.03
CA ASP A 860 7.88 -29.06 50.43
C ASP A 860 8.67 -28.19 51.41
N LYS A 861 8.04 -27.78 52.50
CA LYS A 861 8.67 -26.90 53.50
C LYS A 861 9.88 -27.53 54.21
N GLU A 862 9.91 -28.88 54.26
CA GLU A 862 10.96 -29.65 54.90
C GLU A 862 12.08 -30.10 53.93
N ALA A 863 11.92 -29.80 52.60
CA ALA A 863 12.93 -30.21 51.64
C ALA A 863 14.25 -29.46 51.85
N MET A 864 15.27 -30.21 52.13
CA MET A 864 16.62 -29.67 52.39
C MET A 864 17.56 -30.23 51.33
N VAL A 865 17.67 -29.54 50.20
CA VAL A 865 18.54 -29.86 49.09
C VAL A 865 19.55 -28.77 48.96
N VAL A 866 20.77 -28.99 49.41
CA VAL A 866 21.84 -27.99 49.46
C VAL A 866 22.82 -28.17 48.30
N ALA A 867 23.04 -27.12 47.59
CA ALA A 867 24.02 -27.06 46.49
C ALA A 867 24.86 -25.78 46.60
N GLU A 868 26.02 -25.81 46.01
CA GLU A 868 26.93 -24.66 45.94
C GLU A 868 26.63 -23.84 44.70
N VAL A 869 25.83 -22.78 44.91
CA VAL A 869 25.38 -21.90 43.81
C VAL A 869 25.40 -20.43 44.22
N ASP A 870 25.49 -19.56 43.23
CA ASP A 870 25.29 -18.12 43.42
C ASP A 870 23.78 -17.86 43.52
N ALA A 871 23.32 -17.43 44.66
CA ALA A 871 21.90 -17.27 44.98
C ALA A 871 21.20 -16.29 44.03
N GLU A 872 21.87 -15.19 43.70
CA GLU A 872 21.27 -14.18 42.83
C GLU A 872 21.15 -14.66 41.38
N GLN A 873 22.21 -15.25 40.85
CA GLN A 873 22.23 -15.78 39.49
C GLN A 873 21.24 -16.97 39.36
N PHE A 874 21.23 -17.87 40.33
CA PHE A 874 20.33 -19.02 40.37
C PHE A 874 18.86 -18.57 40.47
N SER A 875 18.55 -17.57 41.28
CA SER A 875 17.23 -16.97 41.39
C SER A 875 16.76 -16.35 40.04
N LYS A 876 17.65 -15.70 39.30
CA LYS A 876 17.36 -15.17 37.98
C LYS A 876 16.97 -16.27 36.99
N VAL A 877 17.63 -17.43 37.05
CA VAL A 877 17.29 -18.59 36.22
C VAL A 877 15.90 -19.12 36.54
N VAL A 878 15.62 -19.35 37.84
CA VAL A 878 14.31 -19.85 38.27
C VAL A 878 13.18 -18.86 37.89
N MET A 879 13.40 -17.57 38.07
CA MET A 879 12.42 -16.55 37.75
C MET A 879 12.18 -16.45 36.25
N SER A 880 13.24 -16.58 35.43
CA SER A 880 13.13 -16.60 33.96
C SER A 880 12.24 -17.75 33.47
N MET A 881 12.37 -18.93 34.06
CA MET A 881 11.54 -20.08 33.70
C MET A 881 10.12 -19.92 34.20
N LEU A 882 9.91 -19.44 35.41
CA LEU A 882 8.57 -19.16 35.95
C LEU A 882 7.82 -18.12 35.11
N ALA A 883 8.49 -17.07 34.68
CA ALA A 883 7.91 -16.05 33.79
C ALA A 883 7.53 -16.64 32.42
N ASN A 884 8.29 -17.59 31.90
CA ASN A 884 7.95 -18.30 30.68
C ASN A 884 6.73 -19.22 30.88
N SER A 885 6.63 -19.91 32.01
CA SER A 885 5.47 -20.71 32.39
C SER A 885 4.20 -19.84 32.51
N MET A 886 4.29 -18.68 33.13
CA MET A 886 3.17 -17.71 33.20
C MET A 886 2.68 -17.30 31.83
N TYR A 887 3.61 -16.96 30.96
CA TYR A 887 3.30 -16.64 29.56
C TYR A 887 2.63 -17.80 28.83
N ALA A 888 3.12 -19.02 28.98
CA ALA A 888 2.58 -20.21 28.32
C ALA A 888 1.14 -20.52 28.78
N LEU A 889 0.84 -20.36 30.07
CA LEU A 889 -0.48 -20.54 30.63
C LEU A 889 -1.46 -19.47 30.13
N ARG A 890 -1.04 -18.19 30.14
CA ARG A 890 -1.85 -17.08 29.65
C ARG A 890 -2.20 -17.25 28.17
N LYS A 891 -1.21 -17.62 27.37
CA LYS A 891 -1.41 -17.87 25.94
C LYS A 891 -2.36 -19.06 25.67
N LYS A 892 -2.30 -20.12 26.47
CA LYS A 892 -3.21 -21.26 26.35
C LYS A 892 -4.65 -20.87 26.74
N ARG A 893 -4.79 -20.01 27.76
CA ARG A 893 -6.10 -19.48 28.16
C ARG A 893 -6.73 -18.63 27.08
N GLN A 894 -5.95 -17.78 26.41
CA GLN A 894 -6.41 -16.96 25.30
C GLN A 894 -6.88 -17.79 24.08
N GLN A 895 -6.45 -19.03 23.94
CA GLN A 895 -6.91 -19.95 22.90
C GLN A 895 -8.26 -20.58 23.16
N GLY A 896 -8.93 -20.25 24.27
CA GLY A 896 -10.31 -20.64 24.55
C GLY A 896 -10.49 -22.09 25.02
N LYS A 897 -9.43 -22.83 25.33
CA LYS A 897 -9.51 -24.22 25.84
C LYS A 897 -9.72 -24.20 27.35
N ALA A 898 -10.73 -24.95 27.82
CA ALA A 898 -10.93 -25.14 29.25
C ALA A 898 -9.85 -26.07 29.82
N PHE A 899 -9.04 -25.60 30.74
CA PHE A 899 -8.05 -26.38 31.49
C PHE A 899 -7.83 -25.69 32.85
N GLU A 900 -7.31 -26.45 33.80
CA GLU A 900 -6.89 -25.91 35.11
C GLU A 900 -5.41 -25.52 35.03
N PRO A 901 -5.08 -24.24 35.00
CA PRO A 901 -3.69 -23.79 34.86
C PRO A 901 -2.88 -24.18 36.11
N LEU A 902 -1.76 -24.85 35.88
CA LEU A 902 -0.90 -25.36 36.95
C LEU A 902 0.57 -25.07 36.66
N ILE A 903 1.27 -24.50 37.66
CA ILE A 903 2.72 -24.50 37.74
C ILE A 903 3.13 -25.31 38.94
N ARG A 904 4.08 -26.21 38.79
CA ARG A 904 4.59 -27.06 39.87
C ARG A 904 6.09 -27.02 39.93
N LEU A 905 6.64 -26.68 41.09
CA LEU A 905 8.05 -26.73 41.38
C LEU A 905 8.37 -27.93 42.30
N ARG A 906 9.39 -28.69 41.92
CA ARG A 906 9.93 -29.77 42.77
C ARG A 906 11.43 -29.61 42.88
N VAL A 907 11.96 -29.94 44.05
CA VAL A 907 13.40 -29.90 44.31
C VAL A 907 13.75 -31.25 44.94
N PHE A 908 14.64 -31.97 44.33
CA PHE A 908 15.05 -33.30 44.76
C PHE A 908 16.49 -33.63 44.40
N ILE A 909 17.06 -34.61 45.01
CA ILE A 909 18.38 -35.13 44.65
C ILE A 909 18.12 -36.37 43.79
N ASP A 910 18.74 -36.40 42.63
CA ASP A 910 18.69 -37.56 41.75
C ASP A 910 19.65 -38.65 42.28
N ALA A 911 19.08 -39.79 42.60
CA ALA A 911 19.79 -40.90 43.22
C ALA A 911 20.89 -41.49 42.31
N ASP A 912 20.71 -41.44 40.98
CA ASP A 912 21.61 -42.05 40.01
C ASP A 912 22.80 -41.14 39.66
N SER A 913 22.63 -39.78 39.65
CA SER A 913 23.62 -38.82 39.20
C SER A 913 24.26 -38.02 40.31
N SER A 914 23.82 -38.16 41.56
CA SER A 914 24.28 -37.34 42.68
C SER A 914 24.19 -35.84 42.41
N GLN A 915 23.15 -35.42 41.68
CA GLN A 915 22.88 -34.01 41.34
C GLN A 915 21.62 -33.53 42.05
N ALA A 916 21.63 -32.28 42.46
CA ALA A 916 20.41 -31.61 42.91
C ALA A 916 19.60 -31.16 41.65
N LYS A 917 18.35 -31.53 41.59
CA LYS A 917 17.44 -31.17 40.48
C LYS A 917 16.32 -30.24 40.94
N VAL A 918 16.05 -29.21 40.16
CA VAL A 918 14.88 -28.36 40.29
C VAL A 918 14.06 -28.50 39.05
N SER A 919 12.89 -29.11 39.18
CA SER A 919 11.91 -29.28 38.11
C SER A 919 10.86 -28.14 38.20
N ILE A 920 10.64 -27.48 37.09
CA ILE A 920 9.61 -26.45 36.90
C ILE A 920 8.69 -26.93 35.79
N TYR A 921 7.50 -27.32 36.16
CA TYR A 921 6.48 -27.86 35.25
C TYR A 921 5.32 -26.90 35.09
N ASP A 922 4.87 -26.67 33.85
CA ASP A 922 3.63 -25.99 33.52
C ASP A 922 2.80 -26.77 32.49
N ASN A 923 1.50 -26.67 32.59
CA ASN A 923 0.56 -27.27 31.63
C ASN A 923 0.08 -26.24 30.58
N GLY A 924 0.96 -25.36 30.15
CA GLY A 924 0.71 -24.29 29.17
C GLY A 924 0.60 -24.79 27.74
N VAL A 925 0.95 -23.92 26.79
CA VAL A 925 0.91 -24.22 25.35
C VAL A 925 2.00 -25.21 24.89
N GLY A 926 2.96 -25.55 25.75
CA GLY A 926 4.08 -26.40 25.39
C GLY A 926 4.98 -25.83 24.30
N ILE A 927 6.04 -26.55 23.97
CA ILE A 927 7.04 -26.21 22.95
C ILE A 927 6.98 -27.27 21.87
N GLU A 928 7.04 -26.86 20.63
CA GLU A 928 7.09 -27.79 19.49
C GLU A 928 8.45 -28.49 19.40
N SER A 929 8.45 -29.80 19.14
CA SER A 929 9.69 -30.59 19.09
C SER A 929 10.74 -30.08 18.10
N SER A 930 10.29 -29.45 17.01
CA SER A 930 11.16 -28.86 15.99
C SER A 930 12.00 -27.68 16.45
N ILE A 931 11.64 -27.06 17.59
CA ILE A 931 12.31 -25.87 18.11
C ILE A 931 12.92 -26.06 19.50
N ILE A 932 12.74 -27.21 20.14
CA ILE A 932 13.25 -27.49 21.49
C ILE A 932 14.78 -27.30 21.56
N ASP A 933 15.53 -27.77 20.56
CA ASP A 933 16.98 -27.62 20.52
C ASP A 933 17.44 -26.15 20.33
N LYS A 934 16.56 -25.32 19.77
CA LYS A 934 16.85 -23.92 19.50
C LYS A 934 16.44 -22.97 20.63
N VAL A 935 15.73 -23.45 21.63
CA VAL A 935 15.25 -22.61 22.74
C VAL A 935 16.38 -21.93 23.50
N PHE A 936 17.57 -22.55 23.49
CA PHE A 936 18.77 -22.00 24.13
C PHE A 936 19.68 -21.23 23.19
N ASP A 937 19.32 -21.06 21.90
CA ASP A 937 20.10 -20.22 21.00
C ASP A 937 19.92 -18.75 21.35
N PRO A 938 20.97 -17.94 21.31
CA PRO A 938 20.87 -16.51 21.56
C PRO A 938 19.96 -15.85 20.55
N PHE A 939 19.08 -14.97 21.02
CA PHE A 939 18.08 -14.25 20.22
C PHE A 939 16.93 -15.10 19.65
N PHE A 940 16.86 -16.38 20.00
CA PHE A 940 15.72 -17.20 19.61
C PHE A 940 14.51 -16.93 20.50
N THR A 941 13.38 -16.60 19.88
CA THR A 941 12.10 -16.39 20.59
C THR A 941 10.91 -16.69 19.69
N THR A 942 9.84 -17.21 20.28
CA THR A 942 8.52 -17.38 19.65
C THR A 942 7.54 -16.31 20.08
N LYS A 943 7.97 -15.31 20.86
CA LYS A 943 7.21 -14.14 21.31
C LYS A 943 7.42 -12.99 20.32
N THR A 944 6.51 -12.04 20.28
CA THR A 944 6.68 -10.87 19.43
C THR A 944 7.89 -10.04 19.86
N THR A 945 8.47 -9.26 18.94
CA THR A 945 9.65 -8.43 19.21
C THR A 945 9.38 -7.39 20.32
N ALA A 946 8.13 -7.00 20.51
CA ALA A 946 7.70 -6.14 21.61
C ALA A 946 7.65 -6.86 22.97
N GLU A 947 7.56 -8.19 22.99
CA GLU A 947 7.39 -8.97 24.22
C GLU A 947 8.71 -9.57 24.73
N ALA A 948 9.63 -9.97 23.85
CA ALA A 948 10.89 -10.60 24.30
C ALA A 948 12.02 -10.52 23.26
N VAL A 949 13.24 -10.35 23.74
CA VAL A 949 14.46 -10.27 22.92
C VAL A 949 15.09 -11.66 22.64
N GLY A 950 14.61 -12.71 23.29
CA GLY A 950 15.09 -14.08 23.06
C GLY A 950 16.45 -14.40 23.70
N VAL A 951 16.88 -13.70 24.72
CA VAL A 951 18.18 -13.98 25.40
C VAL A 951 18.02 -14.68 26.76
N GLY A 952 16.83 -14.69 27.33
CA GLY A 952 16.61 -15.21 28.69
C GLY A 952 16.99 -16.67 28.88
N MET A 953 16.61 -17.54 27.95
CA MET A 953 16.92 -18.97 28.05
C MET A 953 18.39 -19.27 27.78
N TYR A 954 19.00 -18.59 26.82
CA TYR A 954 20.43 -18.66 26.57
C TYR A 954 21.22 -18.28 27.83
N LEU A 955 20.91 -17.14 28.44
CA LEU A 955 21.54 -16.68 29.66
C LEU A 955 21.32 -17.62 30.85
N SER A 956 20.13 -18.19 30.96
CA SER A 956 19.82 -19.18 32.01
C SER A 956 20.72 -20.39 31.88
N ARG A 957 20.92 -20.91 30.69
CA ARG A 957 21.78 -22.07 30.44
C ARG A 957 23.25 -21.74 30.73
N GLU A 958 23.74 -20.59 30.28
CA GLU A 958 25.10 -20.13 30.55
C GLU A 958 25.39 -20.00 32.06
N ILE A 959 24.41 -19.45 32.81
CA ILE A 959 24.50 -19.35 34.26
C ILE A 959 24.65 -20.76 34.89
N ILE A 960 23.84 -21.72 34.50
CA ILE A 960 23.84 -23.06 35.08
C ILE A 960 25.08 -23.84 34.65
N LEU A 961 25.54 -23.69 33.42
CA LEU A 961 26.83 -24.27 32.99
C LEU A 961 28.02 -23.75 33.79
N ASN A 962 28.03 -22.46 34.13
CA ASN A 962 29.07 -21.87 35.00
C ASN A 962 29.02 -22.37 36.45
N HIS A 963 27.88 -22.96 36.88
CA HIS A 963 27.71 -23.66 38.16
C HIS A 963 27.99 -25.17 38.05
N GLY A 964 28.51 -25.64 36.90
CA GLY A 964 28.81 -27.05 36.68
C GLY A 964 27.58 -27.95 36.48
N GLY A 965 26.43 -27.32 36.17
CA GLY A 965 25.13 -27.98 35.96
C GLY A 965 24.69 -27.94 34.49
N ASP A 966 23.47 -28.36 34.23
CA ASP A 966 22.85 -28.24 32.92
C ASP A 966 21.30 -28.02 33.06
N ILE A 967 20.69 -27.57 32.00
CA ILE A 967 19.23 -27.39 31.92
C ILE A 967 18.68 -28.26 30.80
N THR A 968 17.73 -29.11 31.12
CA THR A 968 17.02 -29.94 30.16
C THR A 968 15.55 -29.57 30.07
N ILE A 969 14.95 -29.79 28.89
CA ILE A 969 13.56 -29.44 28.61
C ILE A 969 12.83 -30.69 28.13
N GLN A 970 11.67 -30.95 28.71
CA GLN A 970 10.69 -31.91 28.20
C GLN A 970 9.39 -31.15 27.93
N SER A 971 8.89 -31.24 26.73
CA SER A 971 7.67 -30.51 26.38
C SER A 971 6.88 -31.19 25.28
N VAL A 972 5.56 -31.13 25.42
CA VAL A 972 4.60 -31.59 24.41
C VAL A 972 3.69 -30.42 24.06
N LYS A 973 3.63 -30.10 22.79
CA LYS A 973 2.82 -28.99 22.28
C LYS A 973 1.35 -29.10 22.69
N ASN A 974 0.80 -28.06 23.26
CA ASN A 974 -0.54 -27.94 23.85
C ASN A 974 -0.80 -28.80 25.10
N GLU A 975 0.19 -29.45 25.64
CA GLU A 975 0.05 -30.26 26.86
C GLU A 975 0.82 -29.66 28.02
N TYR A 976 2.14 -29.69 27.98
CA TYR A 976 2.96 -29.21 29.07
C TYR A 976 4.39 -28.81 28.64
N THR A 977 5.09 -28.07 29.53
CA THR A 977 6.54 -27.92 29.51
C THR A 977 7.09 -28.22 30.89
N GLU A 978 8.19 -28.94 30.94
CA GLU A 978 8.98 -29.18 32.14
C GLU A 978 10.44 -28.84 31.91
N PHE A 979 10.94 -27.89 32.67
CA PHE A 979 12.36 -27.55 32.73
C PHE A 979 12.99 -28.25 33.93
N VAL A 980 14.12 -28.89 33.72
CA VAL A 980 14.88 -29.51 34.81
C VAL A 980 16.28 -28.92 34.86
N ILE A 981 16.54 -28.20 35.91
CA ILE A 981 17.84 -27.60 36.23
C ILE A 981 18.58 -28.61 37.09
N SER A 982 19.79 -29.03 36.70
CA SER A 982 20.66 -29.91 37.48
C SER A 982 21.90 -29.16 37.91
N VAL A 983 22.31 -29.29 39.15
CA VAL A 983 23.55 -28.71 39.70
C VAL A 983 24.22 -29.74 40.62
N PRO A 984 25.55 -29.74 40.78
CA PRO A 984 26.23 -30.63 41.66
C PRO A 984 25.77 -30.51 43.13
N VAL A 985 25.57 -31.63 43.81
CA VAL A 985 25.25 -31.63 45.22
C VAL A 985 26.51 -31.57 46.05
N HIS A 986 26.53 -30.72 47.03
CA HIS A 986 27.56 -30.77 48.07
C HIS A 986 27.19 -31.81 49.12
N HIS A 987 27.90 -32.97 49.08
CA HIS A 987 27.79 -33.96 50.18
C HIS A 987 28.62 -33.45 51.32
N PRO A 988 28.08 -33.26 52.54
CA PRO A 988 28.92 -33.06 53.73
C PRO A 988 29.66 -34.38 53.97
N GLU A 989 30.97 -34.40 53.75
CA GLU A 989 31.81 -35.54 54.12
C GLU A 989 31.63 -35.82 55.60
N ASN A 990 31.24 -37.05 55.92
CA ASN A 990 31.29 -37.60 57.29
C ASN A 990 32.70 -37.56 57.84
N GLY A 991 32.89 -36.79 58.89
CA GLY A 991 34.18 -36.65 59.58
C GLY A 991 34.83 -37.96 59.95
N LYS A 992 36.06 -38.16 59.50
CA LYS A 992 37.05 -38.95 60.22
C LYS A 992 38.15 -37.99 60.69
N LYS A 993 38.20 -37.85 62.02
CA LYS A 993 39.34 -37.38 62.74
C LYS A 993 40.57 -38.21 62.31
N ASN A 994 41.65 -37.53 62.00
CA ASN A 994 42.90 -38.00 62.54
C ASN A 994 43.87 -36.81 62.78
N ASP A 995 44.31 -36.86 64.02
CA ASP A 995 45.36 -36.08 64.63
C ASP A 995 46.68 -36.08 63.86
N ALA A 996 47.33 -35.00 63.94
CA ALA A 996 48.75 -34.84 64.31
C ALA A 996 49.26 -33.56 63.71
N ASP A 997 49.26 -32.55 64.49
CA ASP A 997 50.43 -31.98 65.19
C ASP A 997 51.63 -31.56 64.30
N GLU A 998 51.91 -30.31 64.54
CA GLU A 998 53.21 -29.71 64.78
C GLU A 998 54.05 -29.21 63.63
N LYS A 999 54.29 -27.97 63.81
CA LYS A 999 55.56 -27.27 63.71
C LYS A 999 55.78 -26.41 62.42
N ARG A 1000 55.56 -25.13 62.73
CA ARG A 1000 56.66 -24.14 62.87
C ARG A 1000 57.32 -23.65 61.62
N GLU A 1001 57.00 -22.42 61.44
CA GLU A 1001 57.95 -21.31 61.55
C GLU A 1001 59.06 -21.21 60.48
N GLU A 1002 59.01 -20.06 59.98
CA GLU A 1002 60.14 -19.15 59.68
C GLU A 1002 60.65 -19.05 58.23
N ASN A 1003 60.44 -17.81 57.85
CA ASN A 1003 61.38 -16.97 57.11
C ASN A 1003 61.64 -17.14 55.61
N ASN A 1004 61.28 -16.18 55.05
CA ASN A 1004 61.79 -15.08 54.21
C ASN A 1004 60.84 -14.76 53.03
#